data_769cc8ebfe97aca3f22f9639e031df14
#
_entry.id   769cc8ebfe97aca3f22f9639e031df14
#
_cell.length_a   1.000
_cell.length_b   1.000
_cell.length_c   1.000
_cell.angle_alpha   90.00
_cell.angle_beta   90.00
_cell.angle_gamma   90.00
#
_symmetry.space_group_name_H-M   'P 1'
#
loop_
_entity.id
_entity.type
_entity.pdbx_description
1 polymer ?
#
loop_
_entity_poly.entity_id
_entity_poly.type
_entity_poly.pdbx_seq_one_letter_code
_entity_poly.pdbx_strand_id
1 'polypeptide(L)'
;MVAGRMTGMTTPVAVIVDAVAYAQAVEDALKASAAYYEGGTSVLDDDAYDRLVRGIAAWEAGHPDQVLPDSPTGKVAGGAVEGDVPHTVAMLSLDNVFSPEEFTAWTVSLARRIGHEVEHFSVEPKLDGLAIAARYSQGRLTQLVTRGDGTAGEDVSHAIGTIEGLPGELTEPLTLEARGEVLMTTAQFEHANEVRTAHGGQPFANPRNAAAGTLRAKERAYTVPMTFFGYGLLPVSGTEADEAARLGELAHSELMARAAELGVNTTAGTAVPGITAATAEQVLARVQEIGALRAELPFGIDGIVVKADLAADQRSAGSGSRAPRWAIAYKLPAVEKITRLLAVEWNVGRTGIIAPRAVLEPVEIDGSTITYATLHNPADITRRDLRLGDHVMVHRAGDVIPRIEAPVAHLRTGEEQSIVFPETCPNCGSAIDTSEQRWRCEQGRNCHLVAALSYAAGRDQLDIEGLGHTRVVQLVEAGLAADLADLFSLTRDQLLGLERMGETSTDNLLAAIEAAKGQPLSRVLCALGVRGTGRSMSRRIARYFATMELVRAADAETMQRVEGIGTEKAPSIVAELAELAPLIDKLVAAGVNMTEPGATPPAPAGEDDPNTEGGEAAGGPLAGMTVVVTGAMTGALEQLSRNQMNELIERAGGRSSSSVSKKTTLVVAGEGAGSKRAKAETLGIRLAAPEEFATLVADYLT
;
A
#
# COMPACT_ATOMS: atom_id res chain seq x y z
N MET A 1 -8.99 42.35 -25.39
CA MET A 1 -9.80 41.16 -25.72
C MET A 1 -8.98 40.27 -26.66
N VAL A 2 -8.32 39.28 -26.13
CA VAL A 2 -7.82 38.14 -26.90
C VAL A 2 -8.06 36.96 -26.00
N ALA A 3 -9.12 36.19 -26.30
CA ALA A 3 -9.43 34.93 -25.66
C ALA A 3 -8.45 33.87 -26.21
N GLY A 4 -7.44 33.53 -25.43
CA GLY A 4 -6.58 32.38 -25.71
C GLY A 4 -7.39 31.11 -25.46
N ARG A 5 -7.63 30.33 -26.52
CA ARG A 5 -8.12 28.96 -26.44
C ARG A 5 -7.10 28.13 -25.65
N MET A 6 -7.44 27.74 -24.44
CA MET A 6 -6.77 26.60 -23.78
C MET A 6 -7.18 25.33 -24.50
N THR A 7 -6.30 24.84 -25.34
CA THR A 7 -6.40 23.45 -25.84
C THR A 7 -6.05 22.53 -24.67
N GLY A 8 -7.02 21.78 -24.19
CA GLY A 8 -6.83 20.76 -23.19
C GLY A 8 -5.81 19.73 -23.70
N MET A 9 -4.64 19.71 -23.09
CA MET A 9 -3.68 18.63 -23.25
C MET A 9 -4.16 17.44 -22.40
N THR A 10 -4.75 16.46 -23.06
CA THR A 10 -5.01 15.16 -22.44
C THR A 10 -3.67 14.55 -22.01
N THR A 11 -3.52 14.31 -20.73
CA THR A 11 -2.31 13.64 -20.19
C THR A 11 -2.18 12.26 -20.84
N PRO A 12 -1.05 11.91 -21.47
CA PRO A 12 -0.92 10.66 -22.22
C PRO A 12 -1.04 9.44 -21.28
N VAL A 13 -1.92 8.52 -21.66
CA VAL A 13 -2.08 7.21 -21.01
C VAL A 13 -0.78 6.43 -21.19
N ALA A 14 -0.37 5.65 -20.17
CA ALA A 14 0.77 4.76 -20.29
C ALA A 14 0.49 3.73 -21.41
N VAL A 15 1.30 3.74 -22.45
CA VAL A 15 1.14 2.81 -23.58
C VAL A 15 1.79 1.49 -23.21
N ILE A 16 0.97 0.44 -23.01
CA ILE A 16 1.42 -0.93 -22.77
C ILE A 16 1.44 -1.64 -24.12
N VAL A 17 2.63 -2.06 -24.55
CA VAL A 17 2.87 -2.52 -25.92
C VAL A 17 2.77 -4.04 -26.10
N ASP A 18 2.91 -4.82 -25.01
CA ASP A 18 2.86 -6.28 -25.03
C ASP A 18 2.50 -6.87 -23.66
N ALA A 19 2.34 -8.19 -23.58
CA ALA A 19 1.95 -8.90 -22.36
C ALA A 19 3.00 -8.80 -21.24
N VAL A 20 4.29 -8.63 -21.58
CA VAL A 20 5.37 -8.48 -20.60
C VAL A 20 5.28 -7.09 -19.95
N ALA A 21 5.14 -6.04 -20.78
CA ALA A 21 4.92 -4.69 -20.28
C ALA A 21 3.64 -4.58 -19.44
N TYR A 22 2.59 -5.33 -19.81
CA TYR A 22 1.36 -5.43 -19.03
C TYR A 22 1.58 -6.07 -17.65
N ALA A 23 2.25 -7.21 -17.60
CA ALA A 23 2.54 -7.87 -16.31
C ALA A 23 3.40 -7.00 -15.39
N GLN A 24 4.39 -6.28 -15.94
CA GLN A 24 5.20 -5.32 -15.19
C GLN A 24 4.37 -4.14 -14.68
N ALA A 25 3.49 -3.60 -15.52
CA ALA A 25 2.60 -2.51 -15.14
C ALA A 25 1.67 -2.91 -13.98
N VAL A 26 1.09 -4.10 -14.01
CA VAL A 26 0.28 -4.66 -12.92
C VAL A 26 1.10 -4.79 -11.64
N GLU A 27 2.30 -5.33 -11.72
CA GLU A 27 3.18 -5.47 -10.56
C GLU A 27 3.57 -4.11 -9.94
N ASP A 28 3.91 -3.14 -10.77
CA ASP A 28 4.28 -1.79 -10.32
C ASP A 28 3.07 -1.08 -9.68
N ALA A 29 1.88 -1.25 -10.22
CA ALA A 29 0.65 -0.75 -9.63
C ALA A 29 0.35 -1.39 -8.27
N LEU A 30 0.51 -2.70 -8.13
CA LEU A 30 0.31 -3.40 -6.85
C LEU A 30 1.33 -2.98 -5.79
N LYS A 31 2.60 -2.81 -6.16
CA LYS A 31 3.65 -2.30 -5.25
C LYS A 31 3.37 -0.89 -4.79
N ALA A 32 2.98 0.00 -5.71
CA ALA A 32 2.66 1.38 -5.38
C ALA A 32 1.45 1.45 -4.45
N SER A 33 0.41 0.66 -4.72
CA SER A 33 -0.78 0.56 -3.90
C SER A 33 -0.46 0.03 -2.49
N ALA A 34 0.34 -1.04 -2.36
CA ALA A 34 0.75 -1.56 -1.06
C ALA A 34 1.52 -0.52 -0.23
N ALA A 35 2.51 0.15 -0.84
CA ALA A 35 3.26 1.22 -0.17
C ALA A 35 2.37 2.39 0.26
N TYR A 36 1.37 2.75 -0.56
CA TYR A 36 0.41 3.80 -0.27
C TYR A 36 -0.46 3.48 0.96
N TYR A 37 -0.95 2.23 1.08
CA TYR A 37 -1.81 1.82 2.20
C TYR A 37 -1.03 1.42 3.47
N GLU A 38 0.22 0.98 3.36
CA GLU A 38 1.06 0.62 4.51
C GLU A 38 1.73 1.84 5.18
N GLY A 39 1.54 3.06 4.66
CA GLY A 39 2.17 4.28 5.16
C GLY A 39 3.67 4.37 4.81
N GLY A 40 4.11 3.56 3.85
CA GLY A 40 5.44 3.61 3.25
C GLY A 40 5.57 4.69 2.18
N THR A 41 6.78 4.90 1.67
CA THR A 41 7.02 5.80 0.53
C THR A 41 6.66 5.06 -0.75
N SER A 42 5.54 5.39 -1.39
CA SER A 42 5.20 4.87 -2.73
C SER A 42 6.22 5.34 -3.75
N VAL A 43 6.58 4.44 -4.69
CA VAL A 43 7.49 4.75 -5.82
C VAL A 43 6.74 5.46 -6.94
N LEU A 44 5.41 5.35 -6.97
CA LEU A 44 4.51 6.03 -7.90
C LEU A 44 3.64 7.02 -7.13
N ASP A 45 3.44 8.16 -7.74
CA ASP A 45 2.44 9.14 -7.29
C ASP A 45 1.04 8.76 -7.76
N ASP A 46 0.01 9.42 -7.22
CA ASP A 46 -1.40 9.12 -7.53
C ASP A 46 -1.69 9.31 -9.03
N ASP A 47 -1.13 10.35 -9.66
CA ASP A 47 -1.34 10.61 -11.08
C ASP A 47 -0.59 9.58 -11.95
N ALA A 48 0.66 9.23 -11.61
CA ALA A 48 1.38 8.16 -12.27
C ALA A 48 0.74 6.80 -12.03
N TYR A 49 0.22 6.55 -10.83
CA TYR A 49 -0.55 5.35 -10.51
C TYR A 49 -1.84 5.29 -11.33
N ASP A 50 -2.61 6.38 -11.37
CA ASP A 50 -3.84 6.46 -12.15
C ASP A 50 -3.58 6.30 -13.66
N ARG A 51 -2.48 6.90 -14.20
CA ARG A 51 -2.05 6.67 -15.59
C ARG A 51 -1.67 5.22 -15.85
N LEU A 52 -0.96 4.60 -14.92
CA LEU A 52 -0.56 3.20 -15.02
C LEU A 52 -1.77 2.28 -15.02
N VAL A 53 -2.71 2.47 -14.10
CA VAL A 53 -3.95 1.68 -14.00
C VAL A 53 -4.82 1.87 -15.24
N ARG A 54 -4.88 3.08 -15.81
CA ARG A 54 -5.55 3.32 -17.09
C ARG A 54 -4.89 2.59 -18.25
N GLY A 55 -3.55 2.59 -18.32
CA GLY A 55 -2.81 1.82 -19.31
C GLY A 55 -3.11 0.33 -19.20
N ILE A 56 -3.15 -0.20 -17.97
CA ILE A 56 -3.53 -1.57 -17.65
C ILE A 56 -4.96 -1.85 -18.15
N ALA A 57 -5.95 -1.01 -17.77
CA ALA A 57 -7.33 -1.16 -18.19
C ALA A 57 -7.53 -1.10 -19.72
N ALA A 58 -6.82 -0.19 -20.39
CA ALA A 58 -6.86 -0.07 -21.84
C ALA A 58 -6.29 -1.31 -22.55
N TRP A 59 -5.20 -1.88 -22.02
CA TRP A 59 -4.62 -3.11 -22.53
C TRP A 59 -5.55 -4.32 -22.30
N GLU A 60 -6.14 -4.45 -21.13
CA GLU A 60 -7.10 -5.51 -20.75
C GLU A 60 -8.36 -5.48 -21.61
N ALA A 61 -8.87 -4.30 -21.95
CA ALA A 61 -10.01 -4.14 -22.85
C ALA A 61 -9.73 -4.71 -24.24
N GLY A 62 -8.46 -4.65 -24.70
CA GLY A 62 -8.02 -5.25 -25.97
C GLY A 62 -7.65 -6.74 -25.86
N HIS A 63 -7.42 -7.27 -24.66
CA HIS A 63 -6.91 -8.62 -24.41
C HIS A 63 -7.65 -9.30 -23.23
N PRO A 64 -8.98 -9.49 -23.32
CA PRO A 64 -9.79 -9.96 -22.20
C PRO A 64 -9.40 -11.37 -21.69
N ASP A 65 -8.81 -12.20 -22.55
CA ASP A 65 -8.37 -13.56 -22.22
C ASP A 65 -7.00 -13.60 -21.51
N GLN A 66 -6.30 -12.45 -21.41
CA GLN A 66 -4.96 -12.34 -20.82
C GLN A 66 -4.96 -11.50 -19.52
N VAL A 67 -6.12 -11.20 -18.97
CA VAL A 67 -6.23 -10.42 -17.73
C VAL A 67 -5.66 -11.20 -16.56
N LEU A 68 -4.68 -10.61 -15.88
CA LEU A 68 -4.05 -11.25 -14.72
C LEU A 68 -5.02 -11.26 -13.52
N PRO A 69 -5.08 -12.35 -12.74
CA PRO A 69 -5.95 -12.46 -11.57
C PRO A 69 -5.70 -11.39 -10.51
N ASP A 70 -4.47 -10.88 -10.46
CA ASP A 70 -4.04 -9.86 -9.51
C ASP A 70 -4.12 -8.43 -10.05
N SER A 71 -4.64 -8.24 -11.27
CA SER A 71 -4.79 -6.89 -11.82
C SER A 71 -5.53 -5.96 -10.85
N PRO A 72 -5.04 -4.73 -10.65
CA PRO A 72 -5.67 -3.75 -9.79
C PRO A 72 -7.00 -3.22 -10.35
N THR A 73 -7.27 -3.42 -11.65
CA THR A 73 -8.46 -2.87 -12.31
C THR A 73 -9.77 -3.46 -11.81
N GLY A 74 -9.74 -4.67 -11.26
CA GLY A 74 -10.93 -5.37 -10.71
C GLY A 74 -11.04 -5.34 -9.18
N LYS A 75 -10.13 -4.70 -8.46
CA LYS A 75 -10.04 -4.75 -6.98
C LYS A 75 -10.26 -3.37 -6.35
N VAL A 76 -10.88 -3.32 -5.16
CA VAL A 76 -11.19 -2.07 -4.43
C VAL A 76 -9.92 -1.37 -3.95
N ALA A 77 -8.94 -2.11 -3.48
CA ALA A 77 -7.66 -1.60 -3.01
C ALA A 77 -6.63 -2.72 -3.12
N GLY A 78 -6.09 -2.93 -4.31
CA GLY A 78 -5.04 -3.92 -4.51
C GLY A 78 -3.83 -3.60 -3.63
N GLY A 79 -3.51 -4.48 -2.66
CA GLY A 79 -2.40 -4.28 -1.73
C GLY A 79 -2.75 -3.64 -0.38
N ALA A 80 -4.04 -3.35 -0.08
CA ALA A 80 -4.45 -2.93 1.26
C ALA A 80 -4.24 -4.06 2.27
N VAL A 81 -3.96 -3.68 3.52
CA VAL A 81 -3.84 -4.62 4.65
C VAL A 81 -5.19 -5.31 4.85
N GLU A 82 -5.22 -6.63 4.83
CA GLU A 82 -6.41 -7.41 5.18
C GLU A 82 -6.75 -7.14 6.65
N GLY A 83 -7.96 -6.59 6.89
CA GLY A 83 -8.47 -6.37 8.24
C GLY A 83 -9.31 -7.57 8.71
N ASP A 84 -9.46 -7.67 10.04
CA ASP A 84 -10.21 -8.77 10.67
C ASP A 84 -11.71 -8.46 10.85
N VAL A 85 -12.12 -7.19 10.72
CA VAL A 85 -13.50 -6.76 10.95
C VAL A 85 -14.25 -6.63 9.62
N PRO A 86 -15.26 -7.49 9.35
CA PRO A 86 -16.03 -7.42 8.12
C PRO A 86 -16.93 -6.17 8.08
N HIS A 87 -17.06 -5.57 6.88
CA HIS A 87 -18.03 -4.51 6.63
C HIS A 87 -19.43 -5.10 6.38
N THR A 88 -20.45 -4.46 6.95
CA THR A 88 -21.86 -4.85 6.71
C THR A 88 -22.22 -4.67 5.23
N VAL A 89 -21.76 -3.57 4.64
CA VAL A 89 -21.84 -3.27 3.21
C VAL A 89 -20.42 -2.97 2.74
N ALA A 90 -19.98 -3.51 1.61
CA ALA A 90 -18.64 -3.27 1.09
C ALA A 90 -18.30 -1.77 1.00
N MET A 91 -17.09 -1.39 1.41
CA MET A 91 -16.56 -0.03 1.26
C MET A 91 -15.82 0.07 -0.07
N LEU A 92 -16.58 0.36 -1.12
CA LEU A 92 -16.08 0.41 -2.49
C LEU A 92 -15.16 1.61 -2.74
N SER A 93 -14.32 1.52 -3.77
CA SER A 93 -13.55 2.62 -4.33
C SER A 93 -14.45 3.48 -5.25
N LEU A 94 -13.84 4.43 -5.96
CA LEU A 94 -14.50 5.21 -7.01
C LEU A 94 -13.74 5.05 -8.32
N ASP A 95 -14.46 5.09 -9.43
CA ASP A 95 -13.84 5.26 -10.73
C ASP A 95 -13.47 6.74 -10.92
N ASN A 96 -12.44 7.01 -11.72
CA ASN A 96 -11.90 8.34 -11.90
C ASN A 96 -12.24 8.89 -13.30
N VAL A 97 -12.49 10.21 -13.35
CA VAL A 97 -12.50 11.00 -14.60
C VAL A 97 -11.59 12.21 -14.42
N PHE A 98 -10.99 12.68 -15.50
CA PHE A 98 -9.93 13.70 -15.48
C PHE A 98 -10.21 14.86 -16.44
N SER A 99 -11.30 14.79 -17.19
CA SER A 99 -11.70 15.84 -18.11
C SER A 99 -13.21 16.02 -18.16
N PRO A 100 -13.71 17.20 -18.61
CA PRO A 100 -15.12 17.44 -18.83
C PRO A 100 -15.76 16.44 -19.81
N GLU A 101 -15.00 16.00 -20.82
CA GLU A 101 -15.47 15.05 -21.82
C GLU A 101 -15.67 13.66 -21.22
N GLU A 102 -14.74 13.18 -20.39
CA GLU A 102 -14.85 11.91 -19.66
C GLU A 102 -16.04 11.96 -18.67
N PHE A 103 -16.21 13.08 -17.97
CA PHE A 103 -17.35 13.28 -17.08
C PHE A 103 -18.68 13.24 -17.84
N THR A 104 -18.76 13.93 -18.98
CA THR A 104 -19.97 13.91 -19.83
C THR A 104 -20.26 12.49 -20.35
N ALA A 105 -19.25 11.74 -20.75
CA ALA A 105 -19.40 10.35 -21.16
C ALA A 105 -19.93 9.46 -20.03
N TRP A 106 -19.48 9.70 -18.78
CA TRP A 106 -19.98 9.01 -17.61
C TRP A 106 -21.47 9.35 -17.35
N THR A 107 -21.87 10.63 -17.40
CA THR A 107 -23.29 11.01 -17.21
C THR A 107 -24.22 10.36 -18.24
N VAL A 108 -23.81 10.32 -19.52
CA VAL A 108 -24.55 9.61 -20.57
C VAL A 108 -24.65 8.10 -20.30
N SER A 109 -23.55 7.48 -19.86
CA SER A 109 -23.54 6.07 -19.49
C SER A 109 -24.46 5.77 -18.30
N LEU A 110 -24.46 6.65 -17.29
CA LEU A 110 -25.33 6.54 -16.12
C LEU A 110 -26.80 6.68 -16.53
N ALA A 111 -27.17 7.71 -17.30
CA ALA A 111 -28.54 7.93 -17.79
C ALA A 111 -29.05 6.70 -18.57
N ARG A 112 -28.24 6.13 -19.45
CA ARG A 112 -28.60 4.89 -20.19
C ARG A 112 -28.87 3.72 -19.24
N ARG A 113 -28.15 3.63 -18.14
CA ARG A 113 -28.25 2.54 -17.17
C ARG A 113 -29.51 2.65 -16.30
N ILE A 114 -29.85 3.87 -15.86
CA ILE A 114 -31.05 4.12 -15.02
C ILE A 114 -32.31 4.28 -15.85
N GLY A 115 -32.18 4.53 -17.17
CA GLY A 115 -33.29 4.66 -18.10
C GLY A 115 -33.85 6.08 -18.28
N HIS A 116 -33.26 7.07 -17.63
CA HIS A 116 -33.62 8.51 -17.73
C HIS A 116 -32.37 9.37 -17.44
N GLU A 117 -32.43 10.67 -17.71
CA GLU A 117 -31.41 11.62 -17.31
C GLU A 117 -31.42 11.81 -15.78
N VAL A 118 -30.20 11.95 -15.20
CA VAL A 118 -30.06 12.23 -13.77
C VAL A 118 -30.58 13.63 -13.48
N GLU A 119 -31.59 13.74 -12.63
CA GLU A 119 -32.22 15.02 -12.29
C GLU A 119 -31.35 15.85 -11.31
N HIS A 120 -30.68 15.18 -10.37
CA HIS A 120 -29.85 15.81 -9.34
C HIS A 120 -28.57 15.04 -9.10
N PHE A 121 -27.47 15.76 -9.09
CA PHE A 121 -26.14 15.28 -8.67
C PHE A 121 -25.79 15.88 -7.32
N SER A 122 -25.29 15.09 -6.39
CA SER A 122 -24.53 15.57 -5.24
C SER A 122 -23.06 15.79 -5.65
N VAL A 123 -22.50 16.95 -5.29
CA VAL A 123 -21.15 17.35 -5.64
C VAL A 123 -20.41 17.72 -4.36
N GLU A 124 -19.40 16.96 -4.00
CA GLU A 124 -18.67 17.04 -2.73
C GLU A 124 -17.16 17.08 -2.95
N PRO A 125 -16.37 17.75 -2.07
CA PRO A 125 -14.92 17.65 -2.12
C PRO A 125 -14.49 16.19 -1.86
N LYS A 126 -13.54 15.68 -2.64
CA LYS A 126 -12.88 14.40 -2.40
C LYS A 126 -11.78 14.61 -1.36
N LEU A 127 -12.09 14.28 -0.13
CA LEU A 127 -11.20 14.44 1.01
C LEU A 127 -10.01 13.49 0.91
N ASP A 128 -8.83 13.97 1.26
CA ASP A 128 -7.59 13.20 1.26
C ASP A 128 -7.20 12.78 2.69
N GLY A 129 -7.63 11.59 3.08
CA GLY A 129 -7.44 11.05 4.41
C GLY A 129 -7.46 9.53 4.44
N LEU A 130 -8.05 8.95 5.47
CA LEU A 130 -8.25 7.52 5.64
C LEU A 130 -9.74 7.23 5.88
N ALA A 131 -10.34 6.46 4.99
CA ALA A 131 -11.76 6.09 5.08
C ALA A 131 -12.00 5.14 6.25
N ILE A 132 -13.01 5.45 7.06
CA ILE A 132 -13.48 4.62 8.18
C ILE A 132 -15.00 4.44 8.18
N ALA A 133 -15.42 3.33 8.80
CA ALA A 133 -16.77 3.07 9.22
C ALA A 133 -16.88 3.25 10.73
N ALA A 134 -17.72 4.15 11.20
CA ALA A 134 -18.00 4.42 12.60
C ALA A 134 -19.37 3.80 12.95
N ARG A 135 -19.38 2.78 13.81
CA ARG A 135 -20.57 2.03 14.19
C ARG A 135 -21.15 2.51 15.50
N TYR A 136 -22.41 2.87 15.46
CA TYR A 136 -23.18 3.31 16.61
C TYR A 136 -24.20 2.24 16.99
N SER A 137 -24.31 2.00 18.30
CA SER A 137 -25.35 1.15 18.90
C SER A 137 -26.11 1.95 19.92
N GLN A 138 -27.42 2.12 19.76
CA GLN A 138 -28.28 2.92 20.63
C GLN A 138 -27.67 4.33 20.87
N GLY A 139 -27.23 4.97 19.80
CA GLY A 139 -26.63 6.30 19.81
C GLY A 139 -25.16 6.36 20.24
N ARG A 140 -24.60 5.32 20.81
CA ARG A 140 -23.21 5.31 21.30
C ARG A 140 -22.24 4.74 20.28
N LEU A 141 -21.12 5.43 20.07
CA LEU A 141 -20.01 4.96 19.23
C LEU A 141 -19.33 3.76 19.89
N THR A 142 -19.41 2.61 19.21
CA THR A 142 -18.91 1.34 19.75
C THR A 142 -17.70 0.80 19.01
N GLN A 143 -17.56 1.12 17.72
CA GLN A 143 -16.48 0.56 16.91
C GLN A 143 -16.09 1.51 15.77
N LEU A 144 -14.77 1.55 15.46
CA LEU A 144 -14.18 2.19 14.28
C LEU A 144 -13.45 1.15 13.47
N VAL A 145 -13.73 1.09 12.16
CA VAL A 145 -13.14 0.11 11.25
C VAL A 145 -12.58 0.84 10.03
N THR A 146 -11.32 0.60 9.68
CA THR A 146 -10.75 1.15 8.43
C THR A 146 -11.37 0.47 7.21
N ARG A 147 -11.28 1.10 6.04
CA ARG A 147 -11.80 0.51 4.80
C ARG A 147 -11.17 -0.86 4.48
N GLY A 148 -9.88 -1.05 4.76
CA GLY A 148 -9.16 -2.26 4.39
C GLY A 148 -9.24 -2.53 2.88
N ASP A 149 -9.49 -3.79 2.51
CA ASP A 149 -9.69 -4.25 1.13
C ASP A 149 -11.09 -3.95 0.57
N GLY A 150 -11.93 -3.26 1.36
CA GLY A 150 -13.32 -2.96 1.06
C GLY A 150 -14.31 -4.01 1.54
N THR A 151 -13.89 -5.23 1.86
CA THR A 151 -14.73 -6.29 2.45
C THR A 151 -14.55 -6.40 3.95
N ALA A 152 -13.32 -6.16 4.43
CA ALA A 152 -12.97 -6.11 5.84
C ALA A 152 -11.88 -5.07 6.11
N GLY A 153 -11.85 -4.51 7.31
CA GLY A 153 -10.89 -3.49 7.74
C GLY A 153 -10.29 -3.78 9.11
N GLU A 154 -9.29 -2.98 9.48
CA GLU A 154 -8.66 -3.05 10.79
C GLU A 154 -9.54 -2.37 11.86
N ASP A 155 -9.64 -2.96 13.04
CA ASP A 155 -10.25 -2.31 14.21
C ASP A 155 -9.32 -1.22 14.74
N VAL A 156 -9.81 0.02 14.70
CA VAL A 156 -9.11 1.21 15.20
C VAL A 156 -9.89 1.91 16.32
N SER A 157 -10.74 1.16 17.03
CA SER A 157 -11.61 1.68 18.11
C SER A 157 -10.85 2.32 19.26
N HIS A 158 -9.55 2.01 19.43
CA HIS A 158 -8.68 2.69 20.39
C HIS A 158 -8.54 4.20 20.13
N ALA A 159 -8.90 4.69 18.92
CA ALA A 159 -8.89 6.10 18.57
C ALA A 159 -10.21 6.83 18.91
N ILE A 160 -11.22 6.14 19.45
CA ILE A 160 -12.46 6.78 19.91
C ILE A 160 -12.13 7.86 20.96
N GLY A 161 -12.69 9.05 20.78
CA GLY A 161 -12.43 10.20 21.65
C GLY A 161 -11.24 11.08 21.25
N THR A 162 -10.45 10.68 20.21
CA THR A 162 -9.34 11.48 19.68
C THR A 162 -9.64 12.13 18.33
N ILE A 163 -10.82 11.87 17.78
CA ILE A 163 -11.24 12.31 16.44
C ILE A 163 -12.32 13.39 16.59
N GLU A 164 -11.98 14.62 16.23
CA GLU A 164 -12.91 15.75 16.20
C GLU A 164 -13.97 15.55 15.11
N GLY A 165 -15.20 15.99 15.38
CA GLY A 165 -16.30 15.86 14.42
C GLY A 165 -16.94 14.47 14.32
N LEU A 166 -16.45 13.51 15.13
CA LEU A 166 -17.04 12.20 15.31
C LEU A 166 -17.59 12.10 16.74
N PRO A 167 -18.92 12.28 16.97
CA PRO A 167 -19.48 12.28 18.30
C PRO A 167 -19.39 10.89 18.95
N GLY A 168 -19.03 10.84 20.22
CA GLY A 168 -19.09 9.61 21.02
C GLY A 168 -20.53 9.14 21.28
N GLU A 169 -21.52 10.06 21.16
CA GLU A 169 -22.94 9.81 21.30
C GLU A 169 -23.71 10.68 20.30
N LEU A 170 -24.57 10.05 19.50
CA LEU A 170 -25.47 10.74 18.57
C LEU A 170 -26.56 11.51 19.33
N THR A 171 -27.13 12.52 18.72
CA THR A 171 -28.28 13.27 19.28
C THR A 171 -29.54 12.42 19.49
N GLU A 172 -29.60 11.25 18.83
CA GLU A 172 -30.68 10.29 18.92
C GLU A 172 -30.12 8.88 19.18
N PRO A 173 -30.83 8.01 19.93
CA PRO A 173 -30.35 6.67 20.29
C PRO A 173 -30.48 5.68 19.12
N LEU A 174 -29.89 5.99 17.96
CA LEU A 174 -29.96 5.19 16.76
C LEU A 174 -28.83 4.16 16.68
N THR A 175 -29.13 3.03 16.04
CA THR A 175 -28.13 2.02 15.66
C THR A 175 -27.88 2.13 14.14
N LEU A 176 -26.69 2.58 13.76
CA LEU A 176 -26.32 2.83 12.37
C LEU A 176 -24.80 2.86 12.19
N GLU A 177 -24.35 2.91 10.95
CA GLU A 177 -22.94 3.11 10.57
C GLU A 177 -22.78 4.46 9.84
N ALA A 178 -21.96 5.35 10.36
CA ALA A 178 -21.51 6.55 9.67
C ALA A 178 -20.19 6.26 8.95
N ARG A 179 -20.15 6.54 7.66
CA ARG A 179 -18.91 6.45 6.85
C ARG A 179 -18.34 7.82 6.58
N GLY A 180 -17.04 7.93 6.67
CA GLY A 180 -16.38 9.20 6.47
C GLY A 180 -14.88 9.06 6.32
N GLU A 181 -14.23 10.20 6.16
CA GLU A 181 -12.78 10.31 6.03
C GLU A 181 -12.20 10.91 7.31
N VAL A 182 -11.18 10.27 7.88
CA VAL A 182 -10.34 10.84 8.94
C VAL A 182 -9.13 11.46 8.29
N LEU A 183 -8.89 12.72 8.58
CA LEU A 183 -7.78 13.48 8.05
C LEU A 183 -7.15 14.37 9.15
N MET A 184 -6.04 14.99 8.84
CA MET A 184 -5.48 16.09 9.63
C MET A 184 -5.60 17.40 8.85
N THR A 185 -6.08 18.45 9.49
CA THR A 185 -5.94 19.81 8.98
C THR A 185 -4.46 20.22 8.99
N THR A 186 -4.11 21.28 8.24
CA THR A 186 -2.73 21.79 8.21
C THR A 186 -2.21 22.06 9.62
N ALA A 187 -2.99 22.72 10.47
CA ALA A 187 -2.62 23.03 11.85
C ALA A 187 -2.45 21.76 12.71
N GLN A 188 -3.33 20.77 12.54
CA GLN A 188 -3.22 19.48 13.24
C GLN A 188 -1.98 18.71 12.80
N PHE A 189 -1.64 18.74 11.51
CA PHE A 189 -0.45 18.10 10.97
C PHE A 189 0.86 18.74 11.49
N GLU A 190 0.93 20.06 11.52
CA GLU A 190 2.07 20.79 12.09
C GLU A 190 2.25 20.41 13.56
N HIS A 191 1.18 20.48 14.35
CA HIS A 191 1.17 20.09 15.75
C HIS A 191 1.58 18.62 15.94
N ALA A 192 1.06 17.70 15.11
CA ALA A 192 1.42 16.28 15.16
C ALA A 192 2.92 16.05 14.93
N ASN A 193 3.53 16.79 14.01
CA ASN A 193 4.96 16.71 13.74
C ASN A 193 5.82 17.32 14.86
N GLU A 194 5.38 18.42 15.47
CA GLU A 194 6.04 19.00 16.66
C GLU A 194 6.07 17.99 17.83
N VAL A 195 4.91 17.42 18.17
CA VAL A 195 4.77 16.44 19.25
C VAL A 195 5.58 15.19 18.95
N ARG A 196 5.51 14.67 17.73
CA ARG A 196 6.26 13.49 17.30
C ARG A 196 7.77 13.69 17.41
N THR A 197 8.27 14.84 16.95
CA THR A 197 9.70 15.18 16.99
C THR A 197 10.17 15.36 18.44
N ALA A 198 9.37 15.98 19.31
CA ALA A 198 9.67 16.11 20.74
C ALA A 198 9.80 14.74 21.43
N HIS A 199 9.13 13.69 20.92
CA HIS A 199 9.25 12.31 21.40
C HIS A 199 10.28 11.47 20.62
N GLY A 200 11.17 12.12 19.84
CA GLY A 200 12.28 11.46 19.11
C GLY A 200 11.86 10.72 17.83
N GLY A 201 10.61 10.89 17.35
CA GLY A 201 10.14 10.34 16.09
C GLY A 201 10.51 11.21 14.89
N GLN A 202 10.66 10.60 13.71
CA GLN A 202 10.81 11.34 12.46
C GLN A 202 9.45 11.98 12.06
N PRO A 203 9.42 13.22 11.55
CA PRO A 203 8.18 13.86 11.13
C PRO A 203 7.48 13.05 10.02
N PHE A 204 6.17 13.13 10.00
CA PHE A 204 5.36 12.59 8.91
C PHE A 204 5.57 13.39 7.62
N ALA A 205 5.52 12.73 6.49
CA ALA A 205 5.75 13.36 5.19
C ALA A 205 4.60 14.27 4.73
N ASN A 206 3.34 13.91 5.07
CA ASN A 206 2.14 14.65 4.69
C ASN A 206 0.97 14.41 5.67
N PRO A 207 -0.10 15.24 5.63
CA PRO A 207 -1.25 15.13 6.52
C PRO A 207 -1.96 13.77 6.45
N ARG A 208 -2.08 13.16 5.27
CA ARG A 208 -2.69 11.84 5.07
C ARG A 208 -1.91 10.74 5.80
N ASN A 209 -0.59 10.69 5.61
CA ASN A 209 0.27 9.72 6.28
C ASN A 209 0.29 9.95 7.80
N ALA A 210 0.19 11.19 8.26
CA ALA A 210 0.06 11.53 9.66
C ALA A 210 -1.25 11.00 10.24
N ALA A 211 -2.38 11.22 9.56
CA ALA A 211 -3.68 10.69 9.97
C ALA A 211 -3.69 9.16 10.01
N ALA A 212 -3.24 8.48 8.93
CA ALA A 212 -3.19 7.03 8.84
C ALA A 212 -2.28 6.42 9.91
N GLY A 213 -1.08 6.96 10.08
CA GLY A 213 -0.12 6.49 11.08
C GLY A 213 -0.59 6.77 12.52
N THR A 214 -1.32 7.86 12.77
CA THR A 214 -1.90 8.18 14.07
C THR A 214 -3.09 7.30 14.38
N LEU A 215 -3.97 7.08 13.41
CA LEU A 215 -5.15 6.25 13.58
C LEU A 215 -4.82 4.79 13.89
N ARG A 216 -3.79 4.21 13.25
CA ARG A 216 -3.37 2.81 13.42
C ARG A 216 -2.51 2.54 14.65
N ALA A 217 -1.91 3.55 15.25
CA ALA A 217 -1.01 3.36 16.38
C ALA A 217 -1.78 3.03 17.66
N LYS A 218 -1.71 1.78 18.10
CA LYS A 218 -2.40 1.28 19.31
C LYS A 218 -1.73 1.75 20.60
N GLU A 219 -0.40 1.88 20.62
CA GLU A 219 0.38 2.29 21.79
C GLU A 219 1.21 3.52 21.44
N ARG A 220 0.82 4.66 21.99
CA ARG A 220 1.57 5.91 21.86
C ARG A 220 1.74 6.60 23.19
N ALA A 221 2.90 7.20 23.38
CA ALA A 221 3.19 8.06 24.55
C ALA A 221 2.44 9.42 24.48
N TYR A 222 1.80 9.74 23.36
CA TYR A 222 1.11 11.01 23.13
C TYR A 222 -0.11 10.82 22.22
N THR A 223 -1.05 11.74 22.30
CA THR A 223 -2.24 11.81 21.44
C THR A 223 -2.21 13.10 20.65
N VAL A 224 -2.56 13.06 19.38
CA VAL A 224 -2.73 14.24 18.52
C VAL A 224 -4.13 14.21 17.90
N PRO A 225 -4.81 15.37 17.76
CA PRO A 225 -6.15 15.43 17.21
C PRO A 225 -6.17 15.12 15.71
N MET A 226 -7.26 14.51 15.27
CA MET A 226 -7.61 14.28 13.88
C MET A 226 -9.04 14.80 13.65
N THR A 227 -9.42 15.04 12.41
CA THR A 227 -10.77 15.50 12.05
C THR A 227 -11.47 14.46 11.18
N PHE A 228 -12.76 14.21 11.47
CA PHE A 228 -13.64 13.36 10.69
C PHE A 228 -14.63 14.19 9.88
N PHE A 229 -14.85 13.79 8.63
CA PHE A 229 -15.95 14.26 7.79
C PHE A 229 -16.74 13.08 7.25
N GLY A 230 -18.02 13.00 7.63
CA GLY A 230 -18.95 12.00 7.14
C GLY A 230 -19.33 12.22 5.67
N TYR A 231 -19.44 11.14 4.92
CA TYR A 231 -19.91 11.13 3.54
C TYR A 231 -20.98 10.05 3.27
N GLY A 232 -21.50 9.40 4.31
CA GLY A 232 -22.59 8.43 4.20
C GLY A 232 -23.10 7.94 5.55
N LEU A 233 -24.39 7.60 5.60
CA LEU A 233 -25.05 6.89 6.69
C LEU A 233 -25.65 5.59 6.14
N LEU A 234 -25.52 4.51 6.89
CA LEU A 234 -26.01 3.19 6.48
C LEU A 234 -26.73 2.49 7.64
N PRO A 235 -27.81 1.76 7.36
CA PRO A 235 -28.37 0.84 8.32
C PRO A 235 -27.42 -0.35 8.54
N VAL A 236 -27.38 -0.86 9.75
CA VAL A 236 -26.60 -2.05 10.13
C VAL A 236 -27.51 -3.05 10.86
N SER A 237 -26.96 -4.21 11.21
CA SER A 237 -27.70 -5.17 12.05
C SER A 237 -28.07 -4.51 13.37
N GLY A 238 -29.38 -4.54 13.71
CA GLY A 238 -29.93 -3.87 14.88
C GLY A 238 -30.49 -2.46 14.62
N THR A 239 -30.39 -1.91 13.39
CA THR A 239 -31.15 -0.72 13.01
C THR A 239 -32.65 -1.07 12.99
N GLU A 240 -33.50 -0.19 13.57
CA GLU A 240 -34.95 -0.36 13.52
C GLU A 240 -35.44 -0.33 12.06
N ALA A 241 -36.46 -1.13 11.76
CA ALA A 241 -36.95 -1.32 10.39
C ALA A 241 -37.39 0.00 9.72
N ASP A 242 -38.07 0.86 10.47
CA ASP A 242 -38.58 2.15 9.96
C ASP A 242 -37.41 3.11 9.66
N GLU A 243 -36.35 3.14 10.52
CA GLU A 243 -35.18 3.98 10.28
C GLU A 243 -34.33 3.39 9.14
N ALA A 244 -34.20 2.08 9.04
CA ALA A 244 -33.51 1.44 7.93
C ALA A 244 -34.19 1.74 6.59
N ALA A 245 -35.51 1.70 6.53
CA ALA A 245 -36.30 2.07 5.35
C ALA A 245 -36.12 3.56 5.03
N ARG A 246 -36.20 4.43 6.04
CA ARG A 246 -35.98 5.88 5.88
C ARG A 246 -34.59 6.19 5.32
N LEU A 247 -33.51 5.68 5.92
CA LEU A 247 -32.17 5.89 5.42
C LEU A 247 -31.98 5.37 3.98
N GLY A 248 -32.65 4.29 3.61
CA GLY A 248 -32.61 3.70 2.28
C GLY A 248 -33.31 4.50 1.19
N GLU A 249 -34.24 5.43 1.53
CA GLU A 249 -35.02 6.23 0.59
C GLU A 249 -34.53 7.69 0.50
N LEU A 250 -33.80 8.20 1.47
CA LEU A 250 -33.29 9.57 1.45
C LEU A 250 -32.32 9.78 0.27
N ALA A 251 -32.42 10.94 -0.36
CA ALA A 251 -31.41 11.41 -1.29
C ALA A 251 -30.08 11.57 -0.55
N HIS A 252 -28.95 11.48 -1.28
CA HIS A 252 -27.63 11.59 -0.64
C HIS A 252 -27.44 12.93 0.10
N SER A 253 -27.89 14.02 -0.49
CA SER A 253 -27.89 15.35 0.14
C SER A 253 -28.70 15.38 1.45
N GLU A 254 -29.84 14.70 1.51
CA GLU A 254 -30.65 14.56 2.72
C GLU A 254 -29.99 13.66 3.76
N LEU A 255 -29.28 12.58 3.33
CA LEU A 255 -28.47 11.77 4.23
C LEU A 255 -27.35 12.58 4.90
N MET A 256 -26.72 13.51 4.17
CA MET A 256 -25.68 14.37 4.74
C MET A 256 -26.27 15.39 5.70
N ALA A 257 -27.45 15.95 5.42
CA ALA A 257 -28.17 16.79 6.36
C ALA A 257 -28.55 16.01 7.64
N ARG A 258 -29.03 14.77 7.48
CA ARG A 258 -29.34 13.88 8.61
C ARG A 258 -28.11 13.54 9.45
N ALA A 259 -26.95 13.31 8.81
CA ALA A 259 -25.69 13.09 9.52
C ALA A 259 -25.32 14.28 10.41
N ALA A 260 -25.45 15.50 9.87
CA ALA A 260 -25.20 16.73 10.63
C ALA A 260 -26.17 16.90 11.81
N GLU A 261 -27.48 16.61 11.63
CA GLU A 261 -28.49 16.61 12.72
C GLU A 261 -28.14 15.64 13.85
N LEU A 262 -27.57 14.48 13.50
CA LEU A 262 -27.09 13.49 14.44
C LEU A 262 -25.79 13.87 15.16
N GLY A 263 -25.19 15.01 14.78
CA GLY A 263 -23.96 15.52 15.36
C GLY A 263 -22.68 15.05 14.65
N VAL A 264 -22.81 14.29 13.56
CA VAL A 264 -21.67 13.87 12.73
C VAL A 264 -21.22 15.03 11.85
N ASN A 265 -19.95 15.40 11.93
CA ASN A 265 -19.40 16.47 11.11
C ASN A 265 -19.43 16.10 9.63
N THR A 266 -19.83 17.06 8.78
CA THR A 266 -19.85 16.94 7.32
C THR A 266 -19.17 18.15 6.69
N THR A 267 -18.99 18.15 5.38
CA THR A 267 -18.39 19.29 4.67
C THR A 267 -19.28 20.54 4.65
N ALA A 268 -20.53 20.46 5.14
CA ALA A 268 -21.50 21.57 5.15
C ALA A 268 -21.00 22.83 5.85
N GLY A 269 -20.15 22.69 6.89
CA GLY A 269 -19.54 23.79 7.64
C GLY A 269 -18.23 24.35 7.07
N THR A 270 -17.79 23.86 5.91
CA THR A 270 -16.51 24.24 5.29
C THR A 270 -16.68 25.28 4.17
N ALA A 271 -15.58 25.81 3.66
CA ALA A 271 -15.57 26.69 2.47
C ALA A 271 -16.02 25.94 1.18
N VAL A 272 -16.02 24.62 1.21
CA VAL A 272 -16.41 23.75 0.07
C VAL A 272 -17.52 22.78 0.47
N PRO A 273 -18.72 23.27 0.86
CA PRO A 273 -19.82 22.39 1.24
C PRO A 273 -20.24 21.52 0.07
N GLY A 274 -20.73 20.31 0.37
CA GLY A 274 -21.48 19.51 -0.61
C GLY A 274 -22.72 20.27 -1.09
N ILE A 275 -22.98 20.24 -2.37
CA ILE A 275 -24.14 20.88 -3.00
C ILE A 275 -24.87 19.91 -3.91
N THR A 276 -26.13 20.21 -4.25
CA THR A 276 -26.84 19.57 -5.35
C THR A 276 -26.72 20.39 -6.63
N ALA A 277 -26.57 19.72 -7.76
CA ALA A 277 -26.53 20.33 -9.09
C ALA A 277 -27.50 19.59 -10.02
N ALA A 278 -28.28 20.33 -10.80
CA ALA A 278 -29.28 19.78 -11.68
C ALA A 278 -28.74 19.39 -13.07
N THR A 279 -27.57 19.91 -13.46
CA THR A 279 -27.00 19.64 -14.79
C THR A 279 -25.50 19.37 -14.71
N ALA A 280 -24.97 18.70 -15.73
CA ALA A 280 -23.54 18.44 -15.87
C ALA A 280 -22.70 19.73 -15.92
N GLU A 281 -23.23 20.79 -16.53
CA GLU A 281 -22.56 22.10 -16.60
C GLU A 281 -22.43 22.74 -15.20
N GLN A 282 -23.45 22.63 -14.36
CA GLN A 282 -23.41 23.10 -12.97
C GLN A 282 -22.39 22.28 -12.14
N VAL A 283 -22.32 20.97 -12.36
CA VAL A 283 -21.29 20.11 -11.74
C VAL A 283 -19.90 20.59 -12.14
N LEU A 284 -19.64 20.80 -13.45
CA LEU A 284 -18.35 21.26 -13.94
C LEU A 284 -17.98 22.67 -13.44
N ALA A 285 -18.97 23.57 -13.31
CA ALA A 285 -18.77 24.88 -12.70
C ALA A 285 -18.34 24.74 -11.22
N ARG A 286 -18.99 23.86 -10.47
CA ARG A 286 -18.61 23.59 -9.07
C ARG A 286 -17.24 22.94 -8.94
N VAL A 287 -16.87 22.06 -9.87
CA VAL A 287 -15.52 21.46 -9.94
C VAL A 287 -14.46 22.55 -10.09
N GLN A 288 -14.69 23.56 -10.96
CA GLN A 288 -13.77 24.69 -11.14
C GLN A 288 -13.69 25.56 -9.88
N GLU A 289 -14.82 25.83 -9.25
CA GLU A 289 -14.87 26.62 -8.01
C GLU A 289 -14.08 25.95 -6.87
N ILE A 290 -14.32 24.66 -6.60
CA ILE A 290 -13.59 23.89 -5.58
C ILE A 290 -12.09 23.81 -5.94
N GLY A 291 -11.78 23.62 -7.22
CA GLY A 291 -10.40 23.61 -7.71
C GLY A 291 -9.65 24.91 -7.45
N ALA A 292 -10.32 26.05 -7.61
CA ALA A 292 -9.74 27.37 -7.33
C ALA A 292 -9.49 27.59 -5.83
N LEU A 293 -10.32 27.06 -4.95
CA LEU A 293 -10.20 27.16 -3.50
C LEU A 293 -9.22 26.15 -2.89
N ARG A 294 -8.77 25.15 -3.65
CA ARG A 294 -7.97 24.01 -3.14
C ARG A 294 -6.80 24.43 -2.25
N ALA A 295 -6.04 25.45 -2.67
CA ALA A 295 -4.85 25.90 -1.94
C ALA A 295 -5.16 26.67 -0.64
N GLU A 296 -6.40 27.13 -0.47
CA GLU A 296 -6.84 27.93 0.69
C GLU A 296 -7.54 27.05 1.75
N LEU A 297 -7.83 25.78 1.41
CA LEU A 297 -8.48 24.87 2.33
C LEU A 297 -7.55 24.47 3.49
N PRO A 298 -8.09 24.37 4.71
CA PRO A 298 -7.32 23.90 5.86
C PRO A 298 -7.04 22.38 5.84
N PHE A 299 -7.49 21.66 4.83
CA PHE A 299 -7.33 20.20 4.64
C PHE A 299 -7.13 19.86 3.16
N GLY A 300 -6.48 18.72 2.91
CA GLY A 300 -6.20 18.23 1.55
C GLY A 300 -7.42 17.69 0.85
N ILE A 301 -7.53 17.95 -0.46
CA ILE A 301 -8.47 17.30 -1.39
C ILE A 301 -7.73 16.88 -2.64
N ASP A 302 -8.04 15.70 -3.17
CA ASP A 302 -7.44 15.15 -4.39
C ASP A 302 -8.39 15.17 -5.59
N GLY A 303 -9.60 15.71 -5.41
CA GLY A 303 -10.63 15.79 -6.43
C GLY A 303 -11.99 16.21 -5.89
N ILE A 304 -13.01 15.89 -6.65
CA ILE A 304 -14.41 16.08 -6.32
C ILE A 304 -15.13 14.74 -6.51
N VAL A 305 -16.04 14.38 -5.59
CA VAL A 305 -16.91 13.23 -5.74
C VAL A 305 -18.28 13.72 -6.25
N VAL A 306 -18.71 13.14 -7.36
CA VAL A 306 -20.02 13.39 -7.94
C VAL A 306 -20.86 12.12 -7.83
N LYS A 307 -22.07 12.22 -7.32
CA LYS A 307 -22.98 11.09 -7.11
C LYS A 307 -24.36 11.43 -7.72
N ALA A 308 -25.07 10.44 -8.28
CA ALA A 308 -26.50 10.59 -8.45
C ALA A 308 -27.12 10.80 -7.06
N ASP A 309 -27.90 11.87 -6.88
CA ASP A 309 -28.37 12.26 -5.54
C ASP A 309 -29.50 11.35 -5.05
N LEU A 310 -30.41 10.95 -5.96
CA LEU A 310 -31.59 10.14 -5.60
C LEU A 310 -31.23 8.68 -5.29
N ALA A 311 -31.70 8.15 -4.17
CA ALA A 311 -31.50 6.77 -3.76
C ALA A 311 -32.02 5.75 -4.81
N ALA A 312 -33.14 6.08 -5.50
CA ALA A 312 -33.68 5.25 -6.56
C ALA A 312 -32.74 5.08 -7.74
N ASP A 313 -32.05 6.17 -8.15
CA ASP A 313 -31.07 6.17 -9.24
C ASP A 313 -29.83 5.37 -8.84
N GLN A 314 -29.36 5.52 -7.60
CA GLN A 314 -28.23 4.75 -7.07
C GLN A 314 -28.51 3.25 -7.07
N ARG A 315 -29.72 2.83 -6.64
CA ARG A 315 -30.13 1.43 -6.67
C ARG A 315 -30.26 0.89 -8.11
N SER A 316 -30.83 1.68 -9.01
CA SER A 316 -30.97 1.29 -10.44
C SER A 316 -29.64 1.17 -11.15
N ALA A 317 -28.69 2.06 -10.89
CA ALA A 317 -27.36 2.01 -11.44
C ALA A 317 -26.55 0.84 -10.87
N GLY A 318 -26.73 0.53 -9.58
CA GLY A 318 -26.02 -0.53 -8.86
C GLY A 318 -24.53 -0.28 -8.74
N SER A 319 -23.81 -1.35 -8.38
CA SER A 319 -22.36 -1.30 -8.17
C SER A 319 -21.63 -2.32 -9.02
N GLY A 320 -20.38 -2.01 -9.37
CA GLY A 320 -19.42 -2.97 -9.91
C GLY A 320 -18.71 -3.74 -8.78
N SER A 321 -17.72 -4.53 -9.13
CA SER A 321 -16.87 -5.24 -8.15
C SER A 321 -16.01 -4.27 -7.33
N ARG A 322 -15.60 -3.17 -7.92
CA ARG A 322 -14.66 -2.20 -7.34
C ARG A 322 -15.33 -0.88 -6.95
N ALA A 323 -16.25 -0.38 -7.75
CA ALA A 323 -16.81 0.96 -7.62
C ALA A 323 -18.32 0.97 -7.85
N PRO A 324 -19.08 1.86 -7.18
CA PRO A 324 -20.46 2.14 -7.50
C PRO A 324 -20.54 2.80 -8.88
N ARG A 325 -21.57 2.48 -9.65
CA ARG A 325 -21.75 3.04 -11.00
C ARG A 325 -22.45 4.40 -10.98
N TRP A 326 -23.03 4.75 -9.85
CA TRP A 326 -23.74 6.01 -9.60
C TRP A 326 -22.89 7.13 -9.01
N ALA A 327 -21.59 6.83 -8.75
CA ALA A 327 -20.64 7.81 -8.23
C ALA A 327 -19.33 7.77 -9.03
N ILE A 328 -18.70 8.93 -9.14
CA ILE A 328 -17.43 9.11 -9.86
C ILE A 328 -16.55 10.12 -9.11
N ALA A 329 -15.25 9.93 -9.15
CA ALA A 329 -14.28 10.92 -8.67
C ALA A 329 -13.75 11.74 -9.86
N TYR A 330 -14.04 13.04 -9.84
CA TYR A 330 -13.43 13.98 -10.77
C TYR A 330 -12.09 14.42 -10.17
N LYS A 331 -10.99 13.98 -10.76
CA LYS A 331 -9.64 14.31 -10.29
C LYS A 331 -9.25 15.70 -10.72
N LEU A 332 -8.77 16.50 -9.77
CA LEU A 332 -8.19 17.81 -10.06
C LEU A 332 -6.78 17.62 -10.63
N PRO A 333 -6.35 18.50 -11.55
CA PRO A 333 -4.97 18.52 -12.00
C PRO A 333 -4.01 18.68 -10.81
N ALA A 334 -2.85 18.03 -10.90
CA ALA A 334 -1.79 18.28 -9.93
C ALA A 334 -1.42 19.76 -9.94
N VAL A 335 -1.13 20.31 -8.75
CA VAL A 335 -0.67 21.70 -8.67
C VAL A 335 0.76 21.77 -9.19
N GLU A 336 0.94 22.43 -10.31
CA GLU A 336 2.24 22.64 -10.93
C GLU A 336 2.78 24.03 -10.58
N LYS A 337 4.04 24.09 -10.25
CA LYS A 337 4.76 25.34 -10.03
C LYS A 337 6.04 25.37 -10.85
N ILE A 338 6.41 26.54 -11.28
CA ILE A 338 7.68 26.75 -11.96
C ILE A 338 8.69 27.24 -10.92
N THR A 339 9.83 26.55 -10.86
CA THR A 339 10.99 26.94 -10.03
C THR A 339 12.28 26.71 -10.79
N ARG A 340 13.43 27.07 -10.22
CA ARG A 340 14.72 26.98 -10.87
C ARG A 340 15.50 25.74 -10.42
N LEU A 341 16.08 24.98 -11.37
CA LEU A 341 16.99 23.87 -11.10
C LEU A 341 18.39 24.42 -10.78
N LEU A 342 18.77 24.35 -9.50
CA LEU A 342 20.02 24.93 -9.01
C LEU A 342 21.20 23.99 -9.14
N ALA A 343 20.99 22.69 -8.82
CA ALA A 343 22.02 21.67 -8.86
C ALA A 343 21.42 20.27 -9.03
N VAL A 344 22.26 19.30 -9.34
CA VAL A 344 21.93 17.88 -9.29
C VAL A 344 22.89 17.18 -8.33
N GLU A 345 22.33 16.52 -7.34
CA GLU A 345 23.05 15.66 -6.40
C GLU A 345 22.93 14.20 -6.83
N TRP A 346 24.05 13.48 -6.72
CA TRP A 346 24.13 12.07 -7.08
C TRP A 346 24.25 11.23 -5.82
N ASN A 347 23.15 10.56 -5.44
CA ASN A 347 23.08 9.75 -4.22
C ASN A 347 23.28 8.27 -4.55
N VAL A 348 24.01 7.56 -3.71
CA VAL A 348 24.22 6.11 -3.85
C VAL A 348 23.34 5.39 -2.86
N GLY A 349 22.45 4.54 -3.36
CA GLY A 349 21.58 3.71 -2.53
C GLY A 349 22.29 2.49 -1.94
N ARG A 350 21.64 1.79 -1.00
CA ARG A 350 22.16 0.59 -0.32
C ARG A 350 22.59 -0.55 -1.23
N THR A 351 22.08 -0.60 -2.46
CA THR A 351 22.43 -1.60 -3.48
C THR A 351 23.49 -1.13 -4.47
N GLY A 352 24.07 0.05 -4.23
CA GLY A 352 25.04 0.69 -5.13
C GLY A 352 24.40 1.45 -6.29
N ILE A 353 23.06 1.51 -6.41
CA ILE A 353 22.38 2.28 -7.46
C ILE A 353 22.61 3.78 -7.23
N ILE A 354 23.02 4.47 -8.29
CA ILE A 354 23.28 5.91 -8.30
C ILE A 354 22.03 6.62 -8.80
N ALA A 355 21.38 7.38 -7.92
CA ALA A 355 20.13 8.08 -8.19
C ALA A 355 20.34 9.60 -8.19
N PRO A 356 20.01 10.32 -9.29
CA PRO A 356 20.07 11.77 -9.34
C PRO A 356 18.88 12.40 -8.58
N ARG A 357 19.16 13.48 -7.83
CA ARG A 357 18.18 14.32 -7.16
C ARG A 357 18.39 15.78 -7.54
N ALA A 358 17.35 16.45 -8.00
CA ALA A 358 17.37 17.87 -8.26
C ALA A 358 17.38 18.65 -6.95
N VAL A 359 18.21 19.70 -6.89
CA VAL A 359 18.15 20.78 -5.90
C VAL A 359 17.46 21.96 -6.57
N LEU A 360 16.37 22.40 -6.00
CA LEU A 360 15.51 23.44 -6.55
C LEU A 360 15.59 24.74 -5.74
N GLU A 361 15.38 25.85 -6.39
CA GLU A 361 15.00 27.07 -5.67
C GLU A 361 13.71 26.78 -4.88
N PRO A 362 13.66 27.11 -3.56
CA PRO A 362 12.51 26.74 -2.75
C PRO A 362 11.20 27.26 -3.33
N VAL A 363 10.21 26.39 -3.48
CA VAL A 363 8.88 26.71 -4.02
C VAL A 363 7.80 26.10 -3.15
N GLU A 364 6.75 26.87 -2.87
CA GLU A 364 5.60 26.42 -2.11
C GLU A 364 4.61 25.67 -3.01
N ILE A 365 4.34 24.39 -2.68
CA ILE A 365 3.33 23.56 -3.35
C ILE A 365 2.47 22.90 -2.28
N ASP A 366 1.17 23.13 -2.30
CA ASP A 366 0.19 22.54 -1.37
C ASP A 366 0.64 22.63 0.12
N GLY A 367 1.03 23.84 0.54
CA GLY A 367 1.44 24.11 1.93
C GLY A 367 2.78 23.51 2.35
N SER A 368 3.59 23.03 1.41
CA SER A 368 4.92 22.48 1.68
C SER A 368 5.98 23.18 0.83
N THR A 369 7.10 23.52 1.46
CA THR A 369 8.26 24.07 0.74
C THR A 369 9.05 22.96 0.08
N ILE A 370 9.11 22.97 -1.24
CA ILE A 370 9.83 21.98 -2.06
C ILE A 370 11.22 22.52 -2.40
N THR A 371 12.26 21.84 -1.95
CA THR A 371 13.67 22.14 -2.24
C THR A 371 14.35 21.05 -3.04
N TYR A 372 13.73 19.85 -3.11
CA TYR A 372 14.29 18.69 -3.80
C TYR A 372 13.22 18.00 -4.65
N ALA A 373 13.62 17.45 -5.80
CA ALA A 373 12.76 16.62 -6.63
C ALA A 373 13.53 15.44 -7.20
N THR A 374 12.83 14.35 -7.51
CA THR A 374 13.47 13.21 -8.17
C THR A 374 13.74 13.48 -9.64
N LEU A 375 14.85 12.92 -10.14
CA LEU A 375 15.24 12.93 -11.56
C LEU A 375 15.29 11.49 -12.13
N HIS A 376 14.74 10.53 -11.39
CA HIS A 376 14.67 9.10 -11.75
C HIS A 376 16.02 8.44 -12.08
N ASN A 377 16.62 8.77 -13.21
CA ASN A 377 17.88 8.20 -13.68
C ASN A 377 18.56 9.12 -14.71
N PRO A 378 19.84 8.88 -15.07
CA PRO A 378 20.58 9.68 -16.04
C PRO A 378 19.94 9.76 -17.41
N ALA A 379 19.35 8.66 -17.90
CA ALA A 379 18.68 8.63 -19.21
C ALA A 379 17.46 9.56 -19.26
N ASP A 380 16.75 9.72 -18.15
CA ASP A 380 15.59 10.61 -18.04
C ASP A 380 16.02 12.09 -18.10
N ILE A 381 17.14 12.45 -17.47
CA ILE A 381 17.74 13.79 -17.55
C ILE A 381 18.07 14.13 -19.01
N THR A 382 18.73 13.21 -19.70
CA THR A 382 19.11 13.38 -21.12
C THR A 382 17.89 13.47 -22.03
N ARG A 383 16.91 12.57 -21.85
CA ARG A 383 15.68 12.53 -22.66
C ARG A 383 14.86 13.82 -22.54
N ARG A 384 14.87 14.46 -21.38
CA ARG A 384 14.15 15.72 -21.12
C ARG A 384 14.97 16.96 -21.44
N ASP A 385 16.24 16.83 -21.84
CA ASP A 385 17.17 17.94 -22.06
C ASP A 385 17.22 18.90 -20.86
N LEU A 386 17.28 18.35 -19.62
CA LEU A 386 17.37 19.17 -18.42
C LEU A 386 18.77 19.78 -18.28
N ARG A 387 18.82 21.07 -17.89
CA ARG A 387 20.06 21.83 -17.70
C ARG A 387 20.06 22.54 -16.35
N LEU A 388 21.22 22.74 -15.77
CA LEU A 388 21.36 23.59 -14.58
C LEU A 388 20.99 25.04 -14.95
N GLY A 389 20.20 25.66 -14.12
CA GLY A 389 19.65 26.99 -14.35
C GLY A 389 18.29 26.99 -15.08
N ASP A 390 17.83 25.86 -15.61
CA ASP A 390 16.50 25.76 -16.20
C ASP A 390 15.40 26.18 -15.22
N HIS A 391 14.41 26.89 -15.73
CA HIS A 391 13.10 26.91 -15.10
C HIS A 391 12.44 25.55 -15.39
N VAL A 392 12.03 24.89 -14.32
CA VAL A 392 11.43 23.56 -14.40
C VAL A 392 10.03 23.56 -13.80
N MET A 393 9.14 22.86 -14.45
CA MET A 393 7.81 22.62 -13.95
C MET A 393 7.87 21.48 -12.93
N VAL A 394 7.50 21.79 -11.69
CA VAL A 394 7.51 20.84 -10.58
C VAL A 394 6.09 20.63 -10.10
N HIS A 395 5.70 19.40 -9.92
CA HIS A 395 4.47 19.05 -9.25
C HIS A 395 4.76 18.11 -8.08
N ARG A 396 3.84 18.10 -7.13
CA ARG A 396 3.86 17.21 -6.01
C ARG A 396 2.87 16.08 -6.31
N ALA A 397 3.42 14.99 -6.77
CA ALA A 397 2.66 13.85 -7.19
C ALA A 397 2.13 13.09 -5.96
N GLY A 398 0.81 12.99 -5.80
CA GLY A 398 0.16 12.30 -4.69
C GLY A 398 0.60 12.76 -3.31
N ASP A 399 0.91 14.05 -3.16
CA ASP A 399 1.36 14.67 -1.91
C ASP A 399 2.64 14.10 -1.27
N VAL A 400 3.41 13.24 -1.96
CA VAL A 400 4.54 12.54 -1.33
C VAL A 400 5.90 12.91 -1.90
N ILE A 401 6.14 12.78 -3.21
CA ILE A 401 7.47 12.99 -3.79
C ILE A 401 7.43 14.08 -4.87
N PRO A 402 8.14 15.21 -4.66
CA PRO A 402 8.27 16.24 -5.69
C PRO A 402 8.98 15.69 -6.93
N ARG A 403 8.45 16.05 -8.09
CA ARG A 403 8.92 15.57 -9.39
C ARG A 403 9.03 16.72 -10.36
N ILE A 404 10.09 16.73 -11.17
CA ILE A 404 10.19 17.61 -12.32
C ILE A 404 9.42 16.98 -13.48
N GLU A 405 8.46 17.69 -14.07
CA GLU A 405 7.73 17.24 -15.25
C GLU A 405 8.51 17.54 -16.52
N ALA A 406 8.90 18.79 -16.70
CA ALA A 406 9.62 19.24 -17.88
C ALA A 406 10.42 20.53 -17.61
N PRO A 407 11.45 20.83 -18.42
CA PRO A 407 12.02 22.16 -18.49
C PRO A 407 11.06 23.10 -19.23
N VAL A 408 11.00 24.35 -18.78
CA VAL A 408 10.22 25.42 -19.43
C VAL A 408 11.10 26.10 -20.46
N ALA A 409 11.29 25.45 -21.61
CA ALA A 409 12.31 25.79 -22.60
C ALA A 409 12.23 27.26 -23.11
N HIS A 410 11.02 27.84 -23.15
CA HIS A 410 10.85 29.22 -23.60
C HIS A 410 11.35 30.28 -22.58
N LEU A 411 11.66 29.88 -21.35
CA LEU A 411 12.26 30.73 -20.31
C LEU A 411 13.78 30.62 -20.27
N ARG A 412 14.40 29.79 -21.14
CA ARG A 412 15.86 29.71 -21.24
C ARG A 412 16.45 31.02 -21.75
N THR A 413 17.52 31.46 -21.08
CA THR A 413 18.26 32.68 -21.40
C THR A 413 19.51 32.41 -22.25
N GLY A 414 19.94 31.15 -22.37
CA GLY A 414 21.18 30.73 -22.99
C GLY A 414 22.36 30.61 -22.01
N GLU A 415 22.12 30.89 -20.72
CA GLU A 415 23.13 30.73 -19.66
C GLU A 415 23.04 29.37 -18.97
N GLU A 416 22.06 28.54 -19.35
CA GLU A 416 21.84 27.21 -18.79
C GLU A 416 22.99 26.26 -19.16
N GLN A 417 23.48 25.53 -18.14
CA GLN A 417 24.62 24.63 -18.27
C GLN A 417 24.20 23.18 -18.34
N SER A 418 24.90 22.38 -19.15
CA SER A 418 24.70 20.95 -19.18
C SER A 418 24.96 20.32 -17.79
N ILE A 419 24.11 19.36 -17.40
CA ILE A 419 24.33 18.60 -16.16
C ILE A 419 25.53 17.67 -16.38
N VAL A 420 26.49 17.75 -15.46
CA VAL A 420 27.69 16.91 -15.49
C VAL A 420 27.34 15.59 -14.79
N PHE A 421 27.54 14.49 -15.50
CA PHE A 421 27.37 13.15 -14.97
C PHE A 421 28.65 12.69 -14.26
N PRO A 422 28.56 11.95 -13.15
CA PRO A 422 29.73 11.47 -12.44
C PRO A 422 30.46 10.40 -13.28
N GLU A 423 31.77 10.54 -13.41
CA GLU A 423 32.65 9.54 -14.05
C GLU A 423 33.03 8.41 -13.09
N THR A 424 33.01 8.68 -11.79
CA THR A 424 33.26 7.72 -10.72
C THR A 424 32.17 7.82 -9.66
N CYS A 425 32.03 6.76 -8.87
CA CYS A 425 31.04 6.70 -7.81
C CYS A 425 31.19 7.88 -6.83
N PRO A 426 30.14 8.71 -6.65
CA PRO A 426 30.21 9.88 -5.77
C PRO A 426 30.42 9.54 -4.29
N ASN A 427 30.19 8.29 -3.88
CA ASN A 427 30.39 7.86 -2.49
C ASN A 427 31.78 7.27 -2.22
N CYS A 428 32.30 6.41 -3.11
CA CYS A 428 33.54 5.67 -2.86
C CYS A 428 34.63 5.87 -3.92
N GLY A 429 34.38 6.63 -5.00
CA GLY A 429 35.35 6.89 -6.07
C GLY A 429 35.60 5.72 -7.04
N SER A 430 34.98 4.57 -6.85
CA SER A 430 35.12 3.41 -7.74
C SER A 430 34.44 3.60 -9.08
N ALA A 431 34.73 2.73 -10.05
CA ALA A 431 34.09 2.73 -11.35
C ALA A 431 32.55 2.58 -11.25
N ILE A 432 31.87 3.09 -12.26
CA ILE A 432 30.42 3.04 -12.39
C ILE A 432 30.04 2.16 -13.58
N ASP A 433 29.21 1.18 -13.36
CA ASP A 433 28.52 0.47 -14.44
C ASP A 433 27.38 1.33 -14.97
N THR A 434 27.48 1.73 -16.23
CA THR A 434 26.53 2.56 -16.96
C THR A 434 25.80 1.78 -18.05
N SER A 435 25.91 0.46 -18.11
CA SER A 435 25.33 -0.41 -19.13
C SER A 435 23.79 -0.43 -19.09
N GLU A 436 23.21 -0.18 -17.92
CA GLU A 436 21.77 -0.09 -17.72
C GLU A 436 21.31 1.37 -17.54
N GLN A 437 20.01 1.63 -17.66
CA GLN A 437 19.42 2.97 -17.41
C GLN A 437 19.67 3.46 -15.97
N ARG A 438 19.80 2.54 -15.03
CA ARG A 438 20.11 2.82 -13.62
C ARG A 438 21.58 2.52 -13.38
N TRP A 439 22.38 3.56 -13.32
CA TRP A 439 23.82 3.44 -13.06
C TRP A 439 24.10 2.84 -11.70
N ARG A 440 25.20 2.10 -11.61
CA ARG A 440 25.56 1.37 -10.40
C ARG A 440 27.05 1.49 -10.10
N CYS A 441 27.38 1.67 -8.82
CA CYS A 441 28.76 1.52 -8.35
C CYS A 441 29.20 0.05 -8.47
N GLU A 442 30.37 -0.24 -9.03
CA GLU A 442 30.90 -1.61 -9.13
C GLU A 442 31.18 -2.25 -7.78
N GLN A 443 31.36 -1.45 -6.69
CA GLN A 443 31.45 -1.99 -5.33
C GLN A 443 30.09 -2.46 -4.79
N GLY A 444 29.02 -2.23 -5.51
CA GLY A 444 27.68 -2.69 -5.12
C GLY A 444 27.28 -2.26 -3.70
N ARG A 445 26.96 -3.23 -2.86
CA ARG A 445 26.54 -3.00 -1.46
C ARG A 445 27.66 -2.49 -0.57
N ASN A 446 28.91 -2.86 -0.85
CA ASN A 446 30.05 -2.42 -0.08
C ASN A 446 30.28 -0.90 -0.22
N CYS A 447 29.82 -0.31 -1.31
CA CYS A 447 29.85 1.13 -1.49
C CYS A 447 29.07 1.90 -0.41
N HIS A 448 27.97 1.35 0.09
CA HIS A 448 27.15 1.99 1.12
C HIS A 448 26.81 1.00 2.25
N LEU A 449 27.87 0.43 2.85
CA LEU A 449 27.82 -0.62 3.85
C LEU A 449 26.90 -0.28 5.04
N VAL A 450 26.99 0.95 5.55
CA VAL A 450 26.14 1.41 6.67
C VAL A 450 24.65 1.30 6.32
N ALA A 451 24.25 1.70 5.12
CA ALA A 451 22.85 1.59 4.71
C ALA A 451 22.41 0.13 4.52
N ALA A 452 23.29 -0.73 3.98
CA ALA A 452 23.03 -2.15 3.80
C ALA A 452 22.86 -2.86 5.15
N LEU A 453 23.74 -2.62 6.11
CA LEU A 453 23.66 -3.20 7.46
C LEU A 453 22.47 -2.66 8.26
N SER A 454 22.19 -1.35 8.20
CA SER A 454 21.04 -0.75 8.85
C SER A 454 19.72 -1.32 8.32
N TYR A 455 19.63 -1.58 7.02
CA TYR A 455 18.48 -2.23 6.42
C TYR A 455 18.35 -3.68 6.89
N ALA A 456 19.44 -4.45 6.87
CA ALA A 456 19.44 -5.85 7.27
C ALA A 456 19.07 -6.04 8.75
N ALA A 457 19.45 -5.10 9.62
CA ALA A 457 19.09 -5.11 11.04
C ALA A 457 17.63 -4.71 11.32
N GLY A 458 16.94 -4.17 10.31
CA GLY A 458 15.58 -3.63 10.45
C GLY A 458 14.54 -4.65 10.89
N ARG A 459 13.40 -4.13 11.40
CA ARG A 459 12.29 -4.92 11.95
C ARG A 459 11.69 -5.92 10.96
N ASP A 460 11.66 -5.59 9.68
CA ASP A 460 11.14 -6.44 8.62
C ASP A 460 12.16 -7.46 8.08
N GLN A 461 13.41 -7.35 8.47
CA GLN A 461 14.53 -8.21 8.11
C GLN A 461 14.90 -9.08 9.32
N LEU A 462 16.09 -8.89 9.86
CA LEU A 462 16.60 -9.72 10.96
C LEU A 462 16.11 -9.28 12.33
N ASP A 463 15.53 -8.07 12.45
CA ASP A 463 14.95 -7.51 13.68
C ASP A 463 15.94 -7.48 14.85
N ILE A 464 17.10 -6.93 14.62
CA ILE A 464 18.14 -6.84 15.64
C ILE A 464 17.91 -5.60 16.50
N GLU A 465 17.23 -5.78 17.61
CA GLU A 465 16.93 -4.68 18.55
C GLU A 465 18.23 -4.08 19.10
N GLY A 466 18.28 -2.75 19.23
CA GLY A 466 19.48 -2.02 19.69
C GLY A 466 20.51 -1.74 18.60
N LEU A 467 20.38 -2.32 17.40
CA LEU A 467 21.27 -2.07 16.26
C LEU A 467 20.70 -1.01 15.32
N GLY A 468 20.50 0.21 15.84
CA GLY A 468 20.07 1.35 15.03
C GLY A 468 21.21 1.95 14.20
N HIS A 469 20.85 2.90 13.30
CA HIS A 469 21.78 3.54 12.36
C HIS A 469 23.09 4.03 13.02
N THR A 470 23.00 4.74 14.14
CA THR A 470 24.19 5.27 14.87
C THR A 470 25.12 4.15 15.29
N ARG A 471 24.58 3.02 15.74
CA ARG A 471 25.38 1.87 16.16
C ARG A 471 26.06 1.18 14.98
N VAL A 472 25.36 1.04 13.87
CA VAL A 472 25.94 0.51 12.62
C VAL A 472 27.10 1.39 12.14
N VAL A 473 26.94 2.72 12.19
CA VAL A 473 28.05 3.65 11.86
C VAL A 473 29.27 3.38 12.73
N GLN A 474 29.10 3.28 14.06
CA GLN A 474 30.20 3.02 14.97
C GLN A 474 30.91 1.68 14.69
N LEU A 475 30.16 0.62 14.36
CA LEU A 475 30.72 -0.69 14.04
C LEU A 475 31.55 -0.64 12.75
N VAL A 476 31.06 0.05 11.73
CA VAL A 476 31.77 0.20 10.45
C VAL A 476 33.03 1.07 10.61
N GLU A 477 32.93 2.20 11.31
CA GLU A 477 34.06 3.11 11.56
C GLU A 477 35.14 2.45 12.44
N ALA A 478 34.76 1.60 13.39
CA ALA A 478 35.68 0.81 14.21
C ALA A 478 36.27 -0.39 13.46
N GLY A 479 35.87 -0.65 12.20
CA GLY A 479 36.32 -1.81 11.43
C GLY A 479 35.80 -3.16 11.96
N LEU A 480 34.75 -3.15 12.77
CA LEU A 480 34.16 -4.35 13.40
C LEU A 480 33.09 -5.04 12.53
N ALA A 481 32.63 -4.36 11.49
CA ALA A 481 31.68 -4.91 10.53
C ALA A 481 32.06 -4.46 9.11
N ALA A 482 32.49 -5.37 8.27
CA ALA A 482 32.74 -5.20 6.84
C ALA A 482 31.66 -5.84 5.96
N ASP A 483 30.87 -6.74 6.51
CA ASP A 483 29.67 -7.31 5.88
C ASP A 483 28.61 -7.71 6.93
N LEU A 484 27.50 -8.26 6.47
CA LEU A 484 26.37 -8.66 7.34
C LEU A 484 26.76 -9.80 8.30
N ALA A 485 27.63 -10.72 7.88
CA ALA A 485 28.00 -11.89 8.70
C ALA A 485 28.85 -11.48 9.90
N ASP A 486 29.63 -10.40 9.79
CA ASP A 486 30.45 -9.92 10.88
C ASP A 486 29.62 -9.52 12.12
N LEU A 487 28.36 -9.11 11.94
CA LEU A 487 27.46 -8.81 13.05
C LEU A 487 27.27 -10.00 14.00
N PHE A 488 27.31 -11.23 13.48
CA PHE A 488 27.13 -12.46 14.24
C PHE A 488 28.39 -12.96 14.94
N SER A 489 29.54 -12.29 14.72
CA SER A 489 30.81 -12.60 15.33
C SER A 489 31.28 -11.54 16.34
N LEU A 490 30.45 -10.50 16.58
CA LEU A 490 30.76 -9.43 17.52
C LEU A 490 30.89 -9.98 18.95
N THR A 491 31.97 -9.52 19.64
CA THR A 491 32.24 -9.92 21.03
C THR A 491 31.80 -8.83 22.01
N ARG A 492 31.57 -9.22 23.28
CA ARG A 492 31.24 -8.30 24.37
C ARG A 492 32.27 -7.17 24.52
N ASP A 493 33.57 -7.52 24.49
CA ASP A 493 34.64 -6.55 24.66
C ASP A 493 34.70 -5.53 23.53
N GLN A 494 34.44 -5.96 22.29
CA GLN A 494 34.34 -5.06 21.13
C GLN A 494 33.22 -4.06 21.27
N LEU A 495 32.02 -4.52 21.70
CA LEU A 495 30.87 -3.67 21.89
C LEU A 495 31.03 -2.70 23.06
N LEU A 496 31.63 -3.14 24.18
CA LEU A 496 31.95 -2.26 25.32
C LEU A 496 32.92 -1.15 24.97
N GLY A 497 33.75 -1.36 23.93
CA GLY A 497 34.67 -0.35 23.41
C GLY A 497 34.02 0.78 22.62
N LEU A 498 32.72 0.64 22.26
CA LEU A 498 32.00 1.65 21.49
C LEU A 498 31.48 2.77 22.39
N GLU A 499 31.38 3.98 21.84
CA GLU A 499 30.86 5.15 22.58
C GLU A 499 29.41 4.92 23.04
N ARG A 500 29.13 5.22 24.30
CA ARG A 500 27.79 5.07 24.92
C ARG A 500 27.25 3.62 24.91
N MET A 501 28.14 2.63 25.01
CA MET A 501 27.77 1.24 25.25
C MET A 501 28.13 0.86 26.70
N GLY A 502 27.11 0.57 27.48
CA GLY A 502 27.22 0.01 28.81
C GLY A 502 26.97 -1.51 28.81
N GLU A 503 27.22 -2.17 29.94
CA GLU A 503 27.06 -3.62 30.09
C GLU A 503 25.67 -4.11 29.67
N THR A 504 24.61 -3.50 30.20
CA THR A 504 23.21 -3.89 29.89
C THR A 504 22.89 -3.75 28.39
N SER A 505 23.28 -2.64 27.76
CA SER A 505 23.03 -2.43 26.32
C SER A 505 23.84 -3.38 25.44
N THR A 506 25.04 -3.74 25.89
CA THR A 506 25.88 -4.75 25.22
C THR A 506 25.25 -6.14 25.30
N ASP A 507 24.83 -6.54 26.51
CA ASP A 507 24.22 -7.86 26.71
C ASP A 507 22.91 -7.99 25.96
N ASN A 508 22.07 -6.94 25.96
CA ASN A 508 20.81 -6.90 25.18
C ASN A 508 21.08 -6.99 23.66
N LEU A 509 22.07 -6.25 23.15
CA LEU A 509 22.41 -6.30 21.72
C LEU A 509 22.94 -7.68 21.31
N LEU A 510 23.80 -8.30 22.10
CA LEU A 510 24.30 -9.67 21.82
C LEU A 510 23.16 -10.69 21.86
N ALA A 511 22.22 -10.57 22.80
CA ALA A 511 21.03 -11.42 22.86
C ALA A 511 20.14 -11.23 21.61
N ALA A 512 19.96 -9.99 21.15
CA ALA A 512 19.20 -9.69 19.94
C ALA A 512 19.88 -10.25 18.68
N ILE A 513 21.21 -10.13 18.57
CA ILE A 513 22.00 -10.73 17.49
C ILE A 513 21.87 -12.26 17.49
N GLU A 514 21.95 -12.89 18.66
CA GLU A 514 21.79 -14.35 18.76
C GLU A 514 20.37 -14.80 18.39
N ALA A 515 19.34 -14.07 18.85
CA ALA A 515 17.95 -14.34 18.47
C ALA A 515 17.73 -14.18 16.97
N ALA A 516 18.40 -13.22 16.32
CA ALA A 516 18.31 -12.98 14.88
C ALA A 516 18.79 -14.16 14.03
N LYS A 517 19.67 -15.03 14.55
CA LYS A 517 20.08 -16.27 13.86
C LYS A 517 18.90 -17.23 13.62
N GLY A 518 17.88 -17.20 14.47
CA GLY A 518 16.67 -18.02 14.36
C GLY A 518 15.62 -17.51 13.36
N GLN A 519 15.84 -16.35 12.74
CA GLN A 519 14.88 -15.80 11.80
C GLN A 519 14.67 -16.72 10.58
N PRO A 520 13.43 -16.83 10.02
CA PRO A 520 13.14 -17.69 8.88
C PRO A 520 13.88 -17.25 7.63
N LEU A 521 14.09 -18.18 6.69
CA LEU A 521 14.80 -17.94 5.41
C LEU A 521 14.25 -16.73 4.66
N SER A 522 12.93 -16.53 4.67
CA SER A 522 12.28 -15.38 4.04
C SER A 522 12.81 -14.03 4.55
N ARG A 523 13.11 -13.94 5.85
CA ARG A 523 13.69 -12.73 6.45
C ARG A 523 15.19 -12.59 6.16
N VAL A 524 15.91 -13.70 6.10
CA VAL A 524 17.33 -13.73 5.71
C VAL A 524 17.46 -13.28 4.24
N LEU A 525 16.65 -13.80 3.32
CA LEU A 525 16.63 -13.36 1.92
C LEU A 525 16.29 -11.87 1.80
N CYS A 526 15.34 -11.39 2.60
CA CYS A 526 15.01 -9.97 2.65
C CYS A 526 16.19 -9.13 3.14
N ALA A 527 16.89 -9.58 4.18
CA ALA A 527 18.07 -8.91 4.75
C ALA A 527 19.25 -8.86 3.77
N LEU A 528 19.45 -9.91 2.99
CA LEU A 528 20.41 -9.94 1.89
C LEU A 528 20.10 -8.85 0.84
N GLY A 529 18.85 -8.39 0.74
CA GLY A 529 18.44 -7.29 -0.11
C GLY A 529 18.67 -7.56 -1.59
N VAL A 530 18.43 -8.79 -2.05
CA VAL A 530 18.54 -9.18 -3.47
C VAL A 530 17.65 -8.27 -4.32
N ARG A 531 18.15 -7.78 -5.45
CA ARG A 531 17.40 -6.87 -6.33
C ARG A 531 16.10 -7.50 -6.83
N GLY A 532 15.05 -6.70 -6.87
CA GLY A 532 13.74 -7.18 -7.29
C GLY A 532 13.02 -8.07 -6.26
N THR A 533 13.65 -8.32 -5.10
CA THR A 533 13.04 -9.08 -4.01
C THR A 533 12.87 -8.17 -2.79
N GLY A 534 11.63 -7.77 -2.50
CA GLY A 534 11.28 -7.18 -1.22
C GLY A 534 10.75 -8.26 -0.27
N ARG A 535 10.19 -7.86 0.88
CA ARG A 535 9.64 -8.75 1.91
C ARG A 535 8.71 -9.83 1.34
N SER A 536 7.75 -9.43 0.50
CA SER A 536 6.77 -10.34 -0.11
C SER A 536 7.44 -11.36 -1.05
N MET A 537 8.33 -10.90 -1.94
CA MET A 537 9.01 -11.78 -2.88
C MET A 537 9.99 -12.72 -2.18
N SER A 538 10.75 -12.24 -1.20
CA SER A 538 11.63 -13.07 -0.37
C SER A 538 10.86 -14.20 0.31
N ARG A 539 9.63 -13.93 0.78
CA ARG A 539 8.75 -14.94 1.36
C ARG A 539 8.29 -15.97 0.33
N ARG A 540 7.91 -15.53 -0.88
CA ARG A 540 7.50 -16.44 -1.97
C ARG A 540 8.65 -17.36 -2.38
N ILE A 541 9.86 -16.80 -2.55
CA ILE A 541 11.08 -17.58 -2.85
C ILE A 541 11.35 -18.60 -1.74
N ALA A 542 11.36 -18.17 -0.47
CA ALA A 542 11.61 -19.03 0.66
C ALA A 542 10.59 -20.16 0.79
N ARG A 543 9.30 -19.87 0.59
CA ARG A 543 8.24 -20.87 0.63
C ARG A 543 8.33 -21.87 -0.51
N TYR A 544 8.72 -21.45 -1.71
CA TYR A 544 8.86 -22.32 -2.88
C TYR A 544 10.04 -23.25 -2.74
N PHE A 545 11.21 -22.75 -2.33
CA PHE A 545 12.45 -23.52 -2.26
C PHE A 545 12.70 -24.17 -0.90
N ALA A 546 12.04 -23.72 0.15
CA ALA A 546 12.19 -24.17 1.54
C ALA A 546 13.59 -23.99 2.16
N THR A 547 14.67 -24.08 1.39
CA THR A 547 16.05 -23.96 1.90
C THR A 547 16.89 -23.02 1.02
N MET A 548 17.89 -22.34 1.62
CA MET A 548 18.85 -21.53 0.90
C MET A 548 19.66 -22.35 -0.12
N GLU A 549 19.93 -23.60 0.16
CA GLU A 549 20.64 -24.49 -0.76
C GLU A 549 19.88 -24.62 -2.08
N LEU A 550 18.58 -24.87 -2.03
CA LEU A 550 17.72 -24.96 -3.22
C LEU A 550 17.54 -23.61 -3.91
N VAL A 551 17.46 -22.50 -3.15
CA VAL A 551 17.44 -21.14 -3.72
C VAL A 551 18.68 -20.89 -4.55
N ARG A 552 19.86 -21.24 -4.04
CA ARG A 552 21.16 -21.06 -4.73
C ARG A 552 21.37 -22.01 -5.90
N ALA A 553 20.78 -23.19 -5.85
CA ALA A 553 20.87 -24.19 -6.91
C ALA A 553 19.92 -23.90 -8.09
N ALA A 554 18.94 -23.01 -7.89
CA ALA A 554 17.94 -22.68 -8.90
C ALA A 554 18.58 -21.91 -10.07
N ASP A 555 18.31 -22.34 -11.28
CA ASP A 555 18.57 -21.59 -12.50
C ASP A 555 17.44 -20.58 -12.78
N ALA A 556 17.59 -19.79 -13.84
CA ALA A 556 16.60 -18.77 -14.19
C ALA A 556 15.24 -19.38 -14.55
N GLU A 557 15.18 -20.58 -15.12
CA GLU A 557 13.93 -21.25 -15.48
C GLU A 557 13.20 -21.75 -14.22
N THR A 558 13.92 -22.35 -13.30
CA THR A 558 13.37 -22.80 -12.01
C THR A 558 12.94 -21.61 -11.15
N MET A 559 13.71 -20.52 -11.16
CA MET A 559 13.37 -19.30 -10.42
C MET A 559 12.06 -18.66 -10.94
N GLN A 560 11.76 -18.75 -12.23
CA GLN A 560 10.50 -18.28 -12.81
C GLN A 560 9.26 -19.05 -12.34
N ARG A 561 9.40 -20.25 -11.77
CA ARG A 561 8.29 -21.00 -11.19
C ARG A 561 7.76 -20.36 -9.89
N VAL A 562 8.53 -19.45 -9.30
CA VAL A 562 8.07 -18.65 -8.15
C VAL A 562 7.10 -17.58 -8.66
N GLU A 563 5.90 -17.57 -8.10
CA GLU A 563 4.86 -16.60 -8.46
C GLU A 563 5.35 -15.15 -8.35
N GLY A 564 5.25 -14.38 -9.45
CA GLY A 564 5.69 -12.99 -9.54
C GLY A 564 7.15 -12.79 -9.97
N ILE A 565 7.87 -13.88 -10.34
CA ILE A 565 9.20 -13.81 -10.96
C ILE A 565 9.08 -14.18 -12.45
N GLY A 566 9.23 -13.18 -13.30
CA GLY A 566 9.21 -13.35 -14.77
C GLY A 566 10.61 -13.57 -15.35
N THR A 567 10.63 -13.69 -16.69
CA THR A 567 11.85 -13.96 -17.49
C THR A 567 12.95 -12.93 -17.33
N GLU A 568 12.63 -11.68 -17.02
CA GLU A 568 13.62 -10.60 -16.82
C GLU A 568 14.21 -10.59 -15.41
N LYS A 569 13.39 -10.90 -14.39
CA LYS A 569 13.84 -10.86 -12.99
C LYS A 569 14.65 -12.09 -12.59
N ALA A 570 14.27 -13.25 -13.09
CA ALA A 570 14.90 -14.51 -12.71
C ALA A 570 16.41 -14.53 -12.97
N PRO A 571 16.93 -14.15 -14.16
CA PRO A 571 18.37 -14.08 -14.39
C PRO A 571 19.10 -13.12 -13.45
N SER A 572 18.50 -11.97 -13.16
CA SER A 572 19.08 -10.96 -12.27
C SER A 572 19.15 -11.46 -10.82
N ILE A 573 18.10 -12.13 -10.34
CA ILE A 573 18.07 -12.71 -8.99
C ILE A 573 19.12 -13.82 -8.87
N VAL A 574 19.20 -14.73 -9.85
CA VAL A 574 20.18 -15.83 -9.86
C VAL A 574 21.61 -15.29 -9.89
N ALA A 575 21.89 -14.32 -10.74
CA ALA A 575 23.22 -13.69 -10.82
C ALA A 575 23.63 -13.04 -9.49
N GLU A 576 22.70 -12.33 -8.86
CA GLU A 576 22.96 -11.64 -7.60
C GLU A 576 23.13 -12.63 -6.41
N LEU A 577 22.37 -13.74 -6.39
CA LEU A 577 22.57 -14.81 -5.42
C LEU A 577 23.95 -15.46 -5.58
N ALA A 578 24.44 -15.59 -6.81
CA ALA A 578 25.81 -16.06 -7.07
C ALA A 578 26.87 -15.07 -6.57
N GLU A 579 26.68 -13.75 -6.77
CA GLU A 579 27.55 -12.71 -6.19
C GLU A 579 27.56 -12.76 -4.65
N LEU A 580 26.42 -13.07 -4.03
CA LEU A 580 26.26 -13.15 -2.58
C LEU A 580 26.73 -14.48 -1.97
N ALA A 581 27.11 -15.47 -2.77
CA ALA A 581 27.49 -16.78 -2.29
C ALA A 581 28.53 -16.75 -1.16
N PRO A 582 29.62 -15.95 -1.22
CA PRO A 582 30.59 -15.87 -0.13
C PRO A 582 30.00 -15.32 1.18
N LEU A 583 29.09 -14.36 1.10
CA LEU A 583 28.39 -13.81 2.27
C LEU A 583 27.42 -14.84 2.85
N ILE A 584 26.67 -15.54 2.00
CA ILE A 584 25.76 -16.59 2.44
C ILE A 584 26.53 -17.71 3.15
N ASP A 585 27.68 -18.12 2.62
CA ASP A 585 28.53 -19.15 3.25
C ASP A 585 29.01 -18.72 4.65
N LYS A 586 29.37 -17.42 4.83
CA LYS A 586 29.72 -16.87 6.14
C LYS A 586 28.52 -16.88 7.11
N LEU A 587 27.32 -16.54 6.63
CA LEU A 587 26.10 -16.57 7.45
C LEU A 587 25.75 -18.00 7.88
N VAL A 588 25.88 -18.97 6.98
CA VAL A 588 25.75 -20.41 7.31
C VAL A 588 26.75 -20.82 8.40
N ALA A 589 28.02 -20.44 8.23
CA ALA A 589 29.08 -20.73 9.21
C ALA A 589 28.82 -20.06 10.57
N ALA A 590 28.18 -18.87 10.58
CA ALA A 590 27.76 -18.17 11.80
C ALA A 590 26.52 -18.79 12.49
N GLY A 591 25.90 -19.82 11.90
CA GLY A 591 24.75 -20.51 12.45
C GLY A 591 23.42 -19.83 12.19
N VAL A 592 23.33 -18.95 11.18
CA VAL A 592 22.06 -18.32 10.77
C VAL A 592 21.16 -19.36 10.12
N ASN A 593 19.88 -19.36 10.48
CA ASN A 593 18.88 -20.29 9.93
C ASN A 593 18.68 -20.07 8.42
N MET A 594 18.83 -21.15 7.65
CA MET A 594 18.71 -21.16 6.18
C MET A 594 17.49 -21.95 5.70
N THR A 595 16.48 -22.11 6.55
CA THR A 595 15.26 -22.86 6.25
C THR A 595 14.01 -22.02 6.48
N GLU A 596 12.96 -22.26 5.70
CA GLU A 596 11.64 -21.63 5.89
C GLU A 596 10.71 -22.61 6.60
N PRO A 597 10.20 -22.26 7.80
CA PRO A 597 9.29 -23.11 8.55
C PRO A 597 8.01 -23.41 7.75
N GLY A 598 7.59 -24.66 7.74
CA GLY A 598 6.35 -25.11 7.07
C GLY A 598 6.40 -25.13 5.54
N ALA A 599 7.55 -24.87 4.94
CA ALA A 599 7.74 -24.98 3.49
C ALA A 599 8.22 -26.39 3.12
N THR A 600 7.67 -26.95 2.02
CA THR A 600 8.08 -28.23 1.46
C THR A 600 8.87 -27.99 0.18
N PRO A 601 10.09 -28.54 0.04
CA PRO A 601 10.87 -28.39 -1.18
C PRO A 601 10.14 -28.91 -2.41
N PRO A 602 10.30 -28.29 -3.59
CA PRO A 602 9.78 -28.84 -4.83
C PRO A 602 10.41 -30.23 -5.10
N ALA A 603 9.62 -31.15 -5.66
CA ALA A 603 10.12 -32.46 -6.05
C ALA A 603 11.27 -32.31 -7.07
N PRO A 604 12.32 -33.15 -7.01
CA PRO A 604 13.43 -33.07 -7.97
C PRO A 604 12.90 -33.29 -9.41
N ALA A 605 13.33 -32.36 -10.30
CA ALA A 605 12.99 -32.48 -11.73
C ALA A 605 13.62 -33.74 -12.33
N GLY A 606 12.83 -34.78 -12.57
CA GLY A 606 13.37 -36.01 -13.12
C GLY A 606 12.41 -37.18 -13.28
N GLU A 607 11.10 -37.04 -13.10
CA GLU A 607 10.12 -38.02 -13.53
C GLU A 607 8.85 -37.29 -14.02
N ASP A 608 8.87 -36.91 -15.29
CA ASP A 608 7.66 -36.53 -16.03
C ASP A 608 6.85 -37.81 -16.29
N ASP A 609 6.00 -38.22 -15.37
CA ASP A 609 4.89 -39.12 -15.63
C ASP A 609 3.70 -38.24 -16.08
N PRO A 610 3.24 -38.30 -17.35
CA PRO A 610 2.17 -37.49 -17.88
C PRO A 610 0.79 -37.77 -17.25
N ASN A 611 0.73 -38.50 -16.16
CA ASN A 611 -0.52 -38.93 -15.49
C ASN A 611 -0.65 -38.44 -14.02
N THR A 612 0.22 -37.58 -13.55
CA THR A 612 0.08 -36.96 -12.22
C THR A 612 -0.55 -35.56 -12.32
N GLU A 613 -1.86 -35.53 -12.42
CA GLU A 613 -2.65 -34.38 -12.01
C GLU A 613 -2.46 -34.19 -10.49
N GLY A 614 -1.79 -33.10 -10.09
CA GLY A 614 -1.75 -32.58 -8.71
C GLY A 614 -0.71 -33.27 -7.84
N GLY A 615 0.41 -32.57 -7.54
CA GLY A 615 1.40 -33.02 -6.57
C GLY A 615 0.76 -33.48 -5.26
N GLU A 616 0.94 -34.72 -4.88
CA GLU A 616 0.58 -35.24 -3.57
C GLU A 616 1.41 -34.57 -2.50
N ALA A 617 0.76 -33.71 -1.70
CA ALA A 617 1.31 -33.21 -0.47
C ALA A 617 1.63 -34.35 0.48
N ALA A 618 2.75 -34.25 1.20
CA ALA A 618 3.15 -35.16 2.26
C ALA A 618 1.95 -35.58 3.14
N GLY A 619 1.77 -36.88 3.35
CA GLY A 619 0.58 -37.48 3.93
C GLY A 619 0.29 -36.98 5.36
N GLY A 620 -0.61 -36.05 5.46
CA GLY A 620 -1.24 -35.58 6.70
C GLY A 620 -2.75 -35.82 6.65
N PRO A 621 -3.48 -35.68 7.75
CA PRO A 621 -4.92 -35.94 7.84
C PRO A 621 -5.75 -35.02 6.92
N LEU A 622 -5.18 -33.93 6.41
CA LEU A 622 -5.82 -32.99 5.49
C LEU A 622 -5.23 -33.02 4.06
N ALA A 623 -4.42 -34.06 3.74
CA ALA A 623 -3.80 -34.18 2.42
C ALA A 623 -4.84 -34.09 1.29
N GLY A 624 -4.60 -33.23 0.29
CA GLY A 624 -5.50 -32.96 -0.83
C GLY A 624 -6.75 -32.15 -0.50
N MET A 625 -6.93 -31.72 0.75
CA MET A 625 -8.09 -30.92 1.15
C MET A 625 -7.80 -29.41 1.04
N THR A 626 -8.76 -28.67 0.50
CA THR A 626 -8.82 -27.20 0.62
C THR A 626 -9.77 -26.85 1.74
N VAL A 627 -9.23 -26.28 2.82
CA VAL A 627 -9.96 -26.02 4.06
C VAL A 627 -10.20 -24.52 4.24
N VAL A 628 -11.43 -24.14 4.60
CA VAL A 628 -11.81 -22.76 4.95
C VAL A 628 -12.23 -22.74 6.41
N VAL A 629 -11.66 -21.81 7.18
CA VAL A 629 -12.04 -21.57 8.58
C VAL A 629 -12.91 -20.31 8.68
N THR A 630 -14.01 -20.40 9.43
CA THR A 630 -14.95 -19.28 9.60
C THR A 630 -15.68 -19.31 10.94
N GLY A 631 -15.99 -18.17 11.51
CA GLY A 631 -16.59 -18.06 12.84
C GLY A 631 -15.57 -18.15 13.97
N ALA A 632 -16.03 -17.97 15.23
CA ALA A 632 -15.21 -18.12 16.41
C ALA A 632 -14.91 -19.59 16.67
N MET A 633 -13.65 -19.92 16.89
CA MET A 633 -13.22 -21.28 17.24
C MET A 633 -13.44 -21.54 18.72
N THR A 634 -13.65 -22.81 19.08
CA THR A 634 -13.90 -23.26 20.44
C THR A 634 -12.93 -24.37 20.84
N GLY A 635 -12.82 -24.65 22.15
CA GLY A 635 -11.99 -25.73 22.69
C GLY A 635 -10.49 -25.54 22.44
N ALA A 636 -9.81 -26.55 21.95
CA ALA A 636 -8.37 -26.53 21.71
C ALA A 636 -7.93 -25.52 20.63
N LEU A 637 -8.88 -25.03 19.84
CA LEU A 637 -8.62 -24.05 18.75
C LEU A 637 -8.94 -22.60 19.15
N GLU A 638 -9.53 -22.38 20.33
CA GLU A 638 -10.02 -21.07 20.79
C GLU A 638 -8.91 -20.01 20.89
N GLN A 639 -7.71 -20.42 21.27
CA GLN A 639 -6.56 -19.53 21.46
C GLN A 639 -5.78 -19.28 20.13
N LEU A 640 -6.13 -19.98 19.05
CA LEU A 640 -5.42 -19.85 17.79
C LEU A 640 -5.96 -18.68 16.97
N SER A 641 -5.08 -17.75 16.62
CA SER A 641 -5.39 -16.72 15.64
C SER A 641 -5.66 -17.36 14.27
N ARG A 642 -6.32 -16.61 13.38
CA ARG A 642 -6.62 -17.09 12.02
C ARG A 642 -5.37 -17.53 11.25
N ASN A 643 -4.25 -16.84 11.45
CA ASN A 643 -2.99 -17.23 10.83
C ASN A 643 -2.46 -18.55 11.38
N GLN A 644 -2.54 -18.75 12.69
CA GLN A 644 -2.17 -20.03 13.30
C GLN A 644 -3.10 -21.17 12.88
N MET A 645 -4.39 -20.90 12.66
CA MET A 645 -5.31 -21.89 12.08
C MET A 645 -4.95 -22.24 10.64
N ASN A 646 -4.55 -21.27 9.82
CA ASN A 646 -4.08 -21.53 8.46
C ASN A 646 -2.77 -22.33 8.47
N GLU A 647 -1.83 -22.00 9.35
CA GLU A 647 -0.60 -22.75 9.55
C GLU A 647 -0.86 -24.18 10.03
N LEU A 648 -1.83 -24.37 10.92
CA LEU A 648 -2.24 -25.70 11.39
C LEU A 648 -2.79 -26.57 10.25
N ILE A 649 -3.64 -26.00 9.38
CA ILE A 649 -4.16 -26.66 8.18
C ILE A 649 -3.02 -27.08 7.26
N GLU A 650 -2.07 -26.17 7.02
CA GLU A 650 -0.94 -26.41 6.13
C GLU A 650 0.04 -27.46 6.72
N ARG A 651 0.32 -27.40 8.03
CA ARG A 651 1.10 -28.44 8.74
C ARG A 651 0.46 -29.82 8.66
N ALA A 652 -0.87 -29.86 8.73
CA ALA A 652 -1.64 -31.10 8.61
C ALA A 652 -1.80 -31.61 7.17
N GLY A 653 -1.11 -31.01 6.19
CA GLY A 653 -1.10 -31.41 4.78
C GLY A 653 -2.24 -30.85 3.94
N GLY A 654 -3.06 -29.96 4.48
CA GLY A 654 -4.15 -29.30 3.78
C GLY A 654 -3.72 -27.98 3.12
N ARG A 655 -4.61 -27.42 2.32
CA ARG A 655 -4.47 -26.08 1.74
C ARG A 655 -5.47 -25.15 2.41
N SER A 656 -5.00 -24.09 3.05
CA SER A 656 -5.88 -23.06 3.62
C SER A 656 -6.45 -22.16 2.53
N SER A 657 -7.71 -21.74 2.68
CA SER A 657 -8.35 -20.80 1.76
C SER A 657 -9.21 -19.78 2.53
N SER A 658 -9.15 -18.54 2.11
CA SER A 658 -9.94 -17.46 2.71
C SER A 658 -11.39 -17.43 2.23
N SER A 659 -11.72 -18.10 1.12
CA SER A 659 -13.06 -18.08 0.50
C SER A 659 -13.58 -19.46 0.17
N VAL A 660 -14.90 -19.67 0.31
CA VAL A 660 -15.59 -20.91 -0.07
C VAL A 660 -15.88 -20.90 -1.58
N SER A 661 -15.38 -21.92 -2.29
CA SER A 661 -15.56 -22.11 -3.73
C SER A 661 -15.83 -23.59 -4.06
N LYS A 662 -16.11 -23.93 -5.31
CA LYS A 662 -16.27 -25.33 -5.75
C LYS A 662 -15.01 -26.19 -5.52
N LYS A 663 -13.85 -25.58 -5.28
CA LYS A 663 -12.60 -26.28 -4.94
C LYS A 663 -12.42 -26.51 -3.44
N THR A 664 -13.27 -25.93 -2.58
CA THR A 664 -13.23 -26.12 -1.13
C THR A 664 -13.79 -27.50 -0.79
N THR A 665 -13.04 -28.27 0.00
CA THR A 665 -13.41 -29.63 0.40
C THR A 665 -13.95 -29.72 1.81
N LEU A 666 -13.54 -28.77 2.68
CA LEU A 666 -13.96 -28.72 4.07
C LEU A 666 -14.10 -27.27 4.54
N VAL A 667 -15.17 -26.99 5.27
CA VAL A 667 -15.32 -25.70 5.98
C VAL A 667 -15.45 -25.97 7.46
N VAL A 668 -14.52 -25.41 8.25
CA VAL A 668 -14.57 -25.43 9.72
C VAL A 668 -15.39 -24.24 10.16
N ALA A 669 -16.57 -24.47 10.70
CA ALA A 669 -17.55 -23.44 11.01
C ALA A 669 -17.79 -23.36 12.52
N GLY A 670 -17.19 -22.37 13.18
CA GLY A 670 -17.48 -22.02 14.57
C GLY A 670 -18.69 -21.12 14.75
N GLU A 671 -18.88 -20.57 15.95
CA GLU A 671 -19.99 -19.65 16.23
C GLU A 671 -19.88 -18.39 15.38
N GLY A 672 -21.00 -17.92 14.82
CA GLY A 672 -21.03 -16.75 13.95
C GLY A 672 -20.50 -16.96 12.53
N ALA A 673 -20.39 -18.21 12.05
CA ALA A 673 -19.81 -18.58 10.75
C ALA A 673 -20.51 -18.01 9.49
N GLY A 674 -21.63 -17.29 9.63
CA GLY A 674 -22.28 -16.41 8.65
C GLY A 674 -22.36 -16.92 7.20
N SER A 675 -22.04 -16.03 6.27
CA SER A 675 -22.19 -16.25 4.82
C SER A 675 -21.35 -17.39 4.24
N LYS A 676 -20.19 -17.71 4.83
CA LYS A 676 -19.35 -18.81 4.35
C LYS A 676 -19.95 -20.18 4.65
N ARG A 677 -20.61 -20.32 5.81
CA ARG A 677 -21.37 -21.53 6.16
C ARG A 677 -22.53 -21.72 5.19
N ALA A 678 -23.35 -20.68 4.99
CA ALA A 678 -24.47 -20.76 4.05
C ALA A 678 -24.01 -21.09 2.61
N LYS A 679 -22.87 -20.51 2.19
CA LYS A 679 -22.29 -20.81 0.87
C LYS A 679 -21.78 -22.26 0.78
N ALA A 680 -21.18 -22.78 1.85
CA ALA A 680 -20.75 -24.20 1.90
C ALA A 680 -21.94 -25.14 1.81
N GLU A 681 -23.03 -24.86 2.53
CA GLU A 681 -24.29 -25.61 2.47
C GLU A 681 -24.88 -25.58 1.05
N THR A 682 -24.90 -24.39 0.41
CA THR A 682 -25.41 -24.23 -0.98
C THR A 682 -24.55 -25.01 -1.99
N LEU A 683 -23.26 -25.12 -1.78
CA LEU A 683 -22.34 -25.85 -2.67
C LEU A 683 -22.17 -27.34 -2.29
N GLY A 684 -22.85 -27.82 -1.24
CA GLY A 684 -22.74 -29.20 -0.76
C GLY A 684 -21.38 -29.57 -0.19
N ILE A 685 -20.63 -28.57 0.33
CA ILE A 685 -19.29 -28.77 0.89
C ILE A 685 -19.43 -29.23 2.34
N ARG A 686 -18.57 -30.17 2.73
CA ARG A 686 -18.53 -30.71 4.11
C ARG A 686 -18.26 -29.58 5.11
N LEU A 687 -19.10 -29.52 6.14
CA LEU A 687 -18.94 -28.68 7.30
C LEU A 687 -18.40 -29.50 8.47
N ALA A 688 -17.45 -28.97 9.21
CA ALA A 688 -16.97 -29.54 10.47
C ALA A 688 -17.12 -28.50 11.60
N ALA A 689 -17.48 -28.95 12.78
CA ALA A 689 -17.40 -28.12 13.97
C ALA A 689 -15.92 -27.98 14.43
N PRO A 690 -15.56 -26.92 15.18
CA PRO A 690 -14.20 -26.73 15.67
C PRO A 690 -13.65 -27.95 16.42
N GLU A 691 -14.45 -28.63 17.24
CA GLU A 691 -14.06 -29.80 18.00
C GLU A 691 -13.80 -31.03 17.11
N GLU A 692 -14.60 -31.20 16.04
CA GLU A 692 -14.39 -32.24 15.04
C GLU A 692 -13.08 -32.00 14.28
N PHE A 693 -12.83 -30.77 13.92
CA PHE A 693 -11.60 -30.39 13.24
C PHE A 693 -10.38 -30.54 14.14
N ALA A 694 -10.47 -30.09 15.42
CA ALA A 694 -9.39 -30.28 16.39
C ALA A 694 -9.00 -31.75 16.57
N THR A 695 -9.99 -32.67 16.55
CA THR A 695 -9.74 -34.09 16.58
C THR A 695 -9.00 -34.60 15.34
N LEU A 696 -9.35 -34.06 14.16
CA LEU A 696 -8.72 -34.43 12.88
C LEU A 696 -7.24 -34.01 12.82
N VAL A 697 -6.87 -32.92 13.49
CA VAL A 697 -5.52 -32.34 13.47
C VAL A 697 -4.81 -32.44 14.82
N ALA A 698 -5.24 -33.34 15.70
CA ALA A 698 -4.77 -33.44 17.08
C ALA A 698 -3.24 -33.54 17.22
N ASP A 699 -2.59 -34.32 16.32
CA ASP A 699 -1.13 -34.48 16.32
C ASP A 699 -0.34 -33.25 15.88
N TYR A 700 -1.04 -32.23 15.41
CA TYR A 700 -0.47 -30.97 14.89
C TYR A 700 -0.80 -29.76 15.77
N LEU A 701 -1.52 -29.95 16.89
CA LEU A 701 -1.94 -28.88 17.79
C LEU A 701 -0.83 -28.39 18.76
N THR A 702 0.36 -28.96 18.71
CA THR A 702 1.51 -28.63 19.57
C THR A 702 2.39 -27.55 18.97
#